data_a9aad50c88792793b6b9dfaa6664e522
#
_entry.id   a9aad50c88792793b6b9dfaa6664e522
#
_cell.length_a   1.000
_cell.length_b   1.000
_cell.length_c   1.000
_cell.angle_alpha   90.00
_cell.angle_beta   90.00
_cell.angle_gamma   90.00
#
_symmetry.space_group_name_H-M   'P 1'
#
loop_
_entity.id
_entity.type
_entity.pdbx_description
1 polymer ?
#
loop_
_entity_poly.entity_id
_entity_poly.type
_entity_poly.pdbx_seq_one_letter_code
_entity_poly.pdbx_strand_id
1 'polypeptide(L)'
;MEIPNKVNTAEYGVNQIKTLEGIEAIRLRAGMYIGSVGPAGVRHITLEIISNAVDEYLNGHCTECSILVSEDGVIDIADNGRGVPFGKAEDGSETLVNIYTKLHTGAKFDSDGKTGYNTSGGMNGVGAKATNALSEWFFVQSSRDKRHAYASFERGQLDHYEEGDWAKDTPHYKTGTRVCFKPDIEIFKEGIILEYESLYKQLKELAYLSPGMTFKLNYFGKEPQIITSQNGIKDYINDLNNKKNTLTSVFYTESMEDRIGVKLAMQYNDTYTDNYKLYTNSIPNSAGTHLTGFRTALTQSINEYAREKKYLKEKDANITGEELKEGLVLVLSFIMPDPVFSGQTKDVLSSSEARTAVQRLVAKDIKIWLESNPKDAKAIIDKALLARAAREKAKKAKETVRKADVKRRTLLPDVLSDANSKERYKCEVFLVEGESAAGTTIKARNRSTQAVFQLRGKPLNVLKCDLHKALQNKEISGMVDAFGLEIKDGKIIIDEAKLRYGKIIITSDADVDGSHIRILLLTFLWKFCPELITKGYVYAAVPPLYKITQGTKIMYLKDDKALEAFRKSNPKKYELGRMKGLGEMDADEMEIVMNPETRTIKQITMEDAESVSKTFMSLMGEAVDPRKKFIAENSWRANIDV
;
A
#
# COMPACT_ATOMS: atom_id res chain seq x y z
N MET A 1 19.45 13.84 23.65
CA MET A 1 19.31 12.67 24.55
C MET A 1 20.70 12.27 24.98
N GLU A 2 21.10 12.62 26.18
CA GLU A 2 22.39 12.21 26.74
C GLU A 2 22.26 10.75 27.15
N ILE A 3 23.15 9.91 26.66
CA ILE A 3 23.31 8.52 27.11
C ILE A 3 23.88 8.58 28.50
N PRO A 4 23.25 8.02 29.55
CA PRO A 4 23.82 8.03 30.87
C PRO A 4 25.05 7.12 30.90
N ASN A 5 26.20 7.72 30.95
CA ASN A 5 27.49 7.06 31.20
C ASN A 5 27.58 6.62 32.68
N LYS A 6 26.91 5.50 33.05
CA LYS A 6 27.29 4.66 34.18
C LYS A 6 27.47 3.25 33.64
N VAL A 7 28.66 2.98 33.15
CA VAL A 7 29.14 1.60 32.96
C VAL A 7 29.17 0.98 34.36
N ASN A 8 28.21 0.10 34.61
CA ASN A 8 28.24 -0.75 35.79
C ASN A 8 29.36 -1.77 35.56
N THR A 9 30.52 -1.57 36.17
CA THR A 9 31.67 -2.45 36.11
C THR A 9 31.46 -3.69 36.98
N ALA A 10 30.30 -4.36 36.87
CA ALA A 10 30.18 -5.72 37.39
C ALA A 10 31.04 -6.63 36.49
N GLU A 11 32.05 -7.27 37.05
CA GLU A 11 32.91 -8.20 36.32
C GLU A 11 32.05 -9.28 35.66
N TYR A 12 32.09 -9.38 34.31
CA TYR A 12 31.47 -10.45 33.57
C TYR A 12 32.27 -11.72 33.75
N GLY A 13 31.90 -12.52 34.77
CA GLY A 13 32.58 -13.74 35.15
C GLY A 13 31.70 -14.99 35.04
N VAL A 14 32.28 -16.16 35.18
CA VAL A 14 31.61 -17.48 35.09
C VAL A 14 30.39 -17.58 36.01
N ASN A 15 30.42 -16.95 37.17
CA ASN A 15 29.32 -16.97 38.16
C ASN A 15 28.08 -16.17 37.74
N GLN A 16 28.12 -15.41 36.64
CA GLN A 16 27.01 -14.63 36.11
C GLN A 16 26.31 -15.33 34.95
N ILE A 17 26.85 -16.44 34.47
CA ILE A 17 26.23 -17.26 33.46
C ILE A 17 25.18 -18.14 34.12
N LYS A 18 23.90 -17.86 33.86
CA LYS A 18 22.76 -18.67 34.32
C LYS A 18 22.25 -19.52 33.17
N THR A 19 22.16 -20.82 33.38
CA THR A 19 21.44 -21.74 32.52
C THR A 19 19.98 -21.74 32.95
N LEU A 20 19.08 -21.37 32.05
CA LEU A 20 17.63 -21.43 32.26
C LEU A 20 17.11 -22.67 31.56
N GLU A 21 16.37 -23.50 32.26
CA GLU A 21 15.81 -24.74 31.72
C GLU A 21 14.28 -24.78 31.92
N GLY A 22 13.59 -25.47 31.00
CA GLY A 22 12.16 -25.79 31.12
C GLY A 22 11.25 -24.58 31.30
N ILE A 23 10.39 -24.65 32.30
CA ILE A 23 9.33 -23.67 32.60
C ILE A 23 9.90 -22.28 32.92
N GLU A 24 11.02 -22.18 33.67
CA GLU A 24 11.62 -20.90 34.02
C GLU A 24 12.11 -20.13 32.77
N ALA A 25 12.70 -20.84 31.81
CA ALA A 25 13.14 -20.25 30.55
C ALA A 25 11.96 -19.66 29.77
N ILE A 26 10.81 -20.37 29.72
CA ILE A 26 9.60 -19.92 29.07
C ILE A 26 9.06 -18.66 29.75
N ARG A 27 8.91 -18.66 31.07
CA ARG A 27 8.38 -17.50 31.80
C ARG A 27 9.25 -16.26 31.67
N LEU A 28 10.60 -16.43 31.78
CA LEU A 28 11.52 -15.29 31.66
C LEU A 28 11.60 -14.71 30.25
N ARG A 29 11.40 -15.51 29.22
CA ARG A 29 11.55 -15.14 27.83
C ARG A 29 10.29 -15.49 27.01
N ALA A 30 9.11 -15.23 27.56
CA ALA A 30 7.82 -15.59 26.98
C ALA A 30 7.70 -15.18 25.49
N GLY A 31 8.15 -13.98 25.13
CA GLY A 31 8.13 -13.49 23.74
C GLY A 31 8.89 -14.36 22.73
N MET A 32 9.91 -15.14 23.16
CA MET A 32 10.62 -16.07 22.27
C MET A 32 9.74 -17.28 21.89
N TYR A 33 8.83 -17.70 22.77
CA TYR A 33 7.99 -18.90 22.58
C TYR A 33 6.63 -18.57 21.97
N ILE A 34 6.06 -17.40 22.30
CA ILE A 34 4.69 -17.04 21.88
C ILE A 34 4.62 -15.75 21.03
N GLY A 35 5.77 -15.15 20.69
CA GLY A 35 5.90 -13.98 19.81
C GLY A 35 5.48 -12.66 20.47
N SER A 36 4.51 -12.64 21.39
CA SER A 36 3.99 -11.44 22.06
C SER A 36 3.53 -11.76 23.46
N VAL A 37 3.64 -10.79 24.38
CA VAL A 37 3.11 -10.86 25.75
C VAL A 37 1.89 -9.97 25.98
N GLY A 38 1.30 -9.42 24.91
CA GLY A 38 0.03 -8.71 24.93
C GLY A 38 -1.16 -9.60 24.54
N PRO A 39 -2.32 -9.03 24.14
CA PRO A 39 -3.53 -9.80 23.78
C PRO A 39 -3.31 -10.85 22.69
N ALA A 40 -2.38 -10.60 21.77
CA ALA A 40 -2.00 -11.59 20.74
C ALA A 40 -1.32 -12.83 21.34
N GLY A 41 -0.59 -12.68 22.46
CA GLY A 41 0.02 -13.79 23.19
C GLY A 41 -1.02 -14.65 23.92
N VAL A 42 -2.02 -14.04 24.58
CA VAL A 42 -3.15 -14.77 25.20
C VAL A 42 -3.87 -15.60 24.15
N ARG A 43 -4.12 -15.02 22.99
CA ARG A 43 -4.71 -15.72 21.87
C ARG A 43 -3.84 -16.87 21.37
N HIS A 44 -2.52 -16.67 21.29
CA HIS A 44 -1.59 -17.70 20.84
C HIS A 44 -1.62 -18.93 21.75
N ILE A 45 -1.49 -18.75 23.08
CA ILE A 45 -1.53 -19.88 24.03
C ILE A 45 -2.88 -20.61 24.02
N THR A 46 -3.98 -19.89 23.78
CA THR A 46 -5.32 -20.48 23.62
C THR A 46 -5.38 -21.36 22.38
N LEU A 47 -4.87 -20.86 21.26
CA LEU A 47 -4.88 -21.59 19.98
C LEU A 47 -3.96 -22.80 19.99
N GLU A 48 -2.89 -22.81 20.76
CA GLU A 48 -2.03 -23.98 20.92
C GLU A 48 -2.81 -25.17 21.55
N ILE A 49 -3.73 -24.89 22.46
CA ILE A 49 -4.60 -25.93 23.04
C ILE A 49 -5.68 -26.37 22.03
N ILE A 50 -6.36 -25.42 21.36
CA ILE A 50 -7.36 -25.71 20.32
C ILE A 50 -6.74 -26.50 19.17
N SER A 51 -5.51 -26.19 18.78
CA SER A 51 -4.78 -26.89 17.72
C SER A 51 -4.54 -28.37 18.04
N ASN A 52 -4.43 -28.75 19.33
CA ASN A 52 -4.35 -30.16 19.69
C ASN A 52 -5.63 -30.93 19.38
N ALA A 53 -6.81 -30.31 19.56
CA ALA A 53 -8.09 -30.90 19.16
C ALA A 53 -8.19 -31.04 17.63
N VAL A 54 -7.68 -30.04 16.89
CA VAL A 54 -7.60 -30.09 15.40
C VAL A 54 -6.63 -31.18 14.95
N ASP A 55 -5.51 -31.40 15.62
CA ASP A 55 -4.59 -32.51 15.33
C ASP A 55 -5.27 -33.87 15.54
N GLU A 56 -6.09 -34.03 16.58
CA GLU A 56 -6.91 -35.23 16.79
C GLU A 56 -7.95 -35.40 15.67
N TYR A 57 -8.58 -34.30 15.19
CA TYR A 57 -9.49 -34.32 14.04
C TYR A 57 -8.76 -34.76 12.76
N LEU A 58 -7.60 -34.20 12.45
CA LEU A 58 -6.82 -34.56 11.25
C LEU A 58 -6.42 -36.05 11.21
N ASN A 59 -6.32 -36.67 12.38
CA ASN A 59 -6.02 -38.08 12.52
C ASN A 59 -7.31 -38.94 12.71
N GLY A 60 -8.50 -38.36 12.53
CA GLY A 60 -9.78 -39.07 12.50
C GLY A 60 -10.38 -39.41 13.87
N HIS A 61 -9.92 -38.76 14.94
CA HIS A 61 -10.30 -39.12 16.30
C HIS A 61 -11.15 -38.09 17.04
N CYS A 62 -11.26 -36.85 16.51
CA CYS A 62 -12.03 -35.77 17.14
C CYS A 62 -13.09 -35.22 16.17
N THR A 63 -14.26 -34.86 16.70
CA THR A 63 -15.35 -34.25 15.93
C THR A 63 -15.91 -33.00 16.60
N GLU A 64 -15.59 -32.78 17.87
CA GLU A 64 -16.13 -31.68 18.67
C GLU A 64 -15.05 -31.08 19.59
N CYS A 65 -15.00 -29.75 19.65
CA CYS A 65 -14.20 -28.98 20.59
C CYS A 65 -15.10 -27.91 21.22
N SER A 66 -15.21 -27.90 22.55
CA SER A 66 -15.93 -26.88 23.31
C SER A 66 -14.94 -25.88 23.91
N ILE A 67 -15.26 -24.59 23.82
CA ILE A 67 -14.47 -23.50 24.34
C ILE A 67 -15.36 -22.64 25.21
N LEU A 68 -14.96 -22.40 26.46
CA LEU A 68 -15.61 -21.46 27.36
C LEU A 68 -14.61 -20.38 27.76
N VAL A 69 -15.04 -19.13 27.70
CA VAL A 69 -14.26 -17.98 28.17
C VAL A 69 -15.11 -17.23 29.18
N SER A 70 -14.60 -17.10 30.41
CA SER A 70 -15.28 -16.40 31.50
C SER A 70 -14.87 -14.94 31.61
N GLU A 71 -15.65 -14.16 32.35
CA GLU A 71 -15.42 -12.71 32.57
C GLU A 71 -14.09 -12.41 33.28
N ASP A 72 -13.65 -13.30 34.17
CA ASP A 72 -12.39 -13.18 34.91
C ASP A 72 -11.16 -13.70 34.15
N GLY A 73 -11.33 -14.06 32.85
CA GLY A 73 -10.26 -14.48 31.96
C GLY A 73 -9.89 -15.94 32.01
N VAL A 74 -10.70 -16.79 32.67
CA VAL A 74 -10.53 -18.25 32.62
C VAL A 74 -10.95 -18.77 31.25
N ILE A 75 -10.13 -19.67 30.69
CA ILE A 75 -10.35 -20.33 29.41
C ILE A 75 -10.39 -21.83 29.64
N ASP A 76 -11.50 -22.47 29.23
CA ASP A 76 -11.74 -23.90 29.37
C ASP A 76 -12.00 -24.51 27.99
N ILE A 77 -11.16 -25.46 27.59
CA ILE A 77 -11.20 -26.08 26.27
C ILE A 77 -11.29 -27.61 26.47
N ALA A 78 -12.29 -28.22 25.85
CA ALA A 78 -12.44 -29.69 25.91
C ALA A 78 -12.72 -30.23 24.51
N ASP A 79 -12.05 -31.34 24.18
CA ASP A 79 -12.26 -32.11 22.94
C ASP A 79 -12.76 -33.52 23.22
N ASN A 80 -13.33 -34.16 22.19
CA ASN A 80 -13.76 -35.55 22.24
C ASN A 80 -12.79 -36.51 21.51
N GLY A 81 -11.50 -36.18 21.48
CA GLY A 81 -10.43 -36.98 20.90
C GLY A 81 -10.10 -38.23 21.72
N ARG A 82 -8.93 -38.82 21.49
CA ARG A 82 -8.48 -40.04 22.20
C ARG A 82 -8.09 -39.81 23.66
N GLY A 83 -7.87 -38.56 24.04
CA GLY A 83 -7.27 -38.21 25.33
C GLY A 83 -5.75 -38.37 25.34
N VAL A 84 -5.06 -37.45 26.01
CA VAL A 84 -3.60 -37.48 26.19
C VAL A 84 -3.20 -38.75 26.94
N PRO A 85 -2.11 -39.47 26.55
CA PRO A 85 -1.59 -40.60 27.31
C PRO A 85 -1.20 -40.22 28.74
N PHE A 86 -1.48 -41.10 29.69
CA PHE A 86 -1.08 -40.95 31.09
C PHE A 86 -0.61 -42.31 31.67
N GLY A 87 -0.15 -42.30 32.89
CA GLY A 87 0.55 -43.39 33.54
C GLY A 87 2.08 -43.12 33.61
N LYS A 88 2.81 -44.05 34.18
CA LYS A 88 4.26 -43.91 34.41
C LYS A 88 5.08 -44.12 33.13
N ALA A 89 6.01 -43.20 32.88
CA ALA A 89 7.04 -43.33 31.85
C ALA A 89 8.13 -44.32 32.31
N GLU A 90 9.04 -44.69 31.42
CA GLU A 90 10.16 -45.60 31.70
C GLU A 90 11.06 -45.12 32.86
N ASP A 91 11.20 -43.81 33.02
CA ASP A 91 11.95 -43.16 34.12
C ASP A 91 11.16 -43.08 35.43
N GLY A 92 9.94 -43.62 35.50
CA GLY A 92 9.05 -43.60 36.65
C GLY A 92 8.30 -42.29 36.86
N SER A 93 8.50 -41.29 36.02
CA SER A 93 7.78 -40.00 36.07
C SER A 93 6.38 -40.15 35.43
N GLU A 94 5.46 -39.21 35.76
CA GLU A 94 4.11 -39.21 35.23
C GLU A 94 4.07 -38.67 33.82
N THR A 95 3.61 -39.46 32.86
CA THR A 95 3.57 -39.10 31.44
C THR A 95 2.77 -37.83 31.18
N LEU A 96 1.57 -37.70 31.80
CA LEU A 96 0.72 -36.52 31.66
C LEU A 96 1.47 -35.24 32.11
N VAL A 97 2.14 -35.31 33.27
CA VAL A 97 2.92 -34.21 33.81
C VAL A 97 4.09 -33.85 32.88
N ASN A 98 4.81 -34.83 32.36
CA ASN A 98 5.92 -34.62 31.44
C ASN A 98 5.49 -33.89 30.15
N ILE A 99 4.31 -34.26 29.61
CA ILE A 99 3.75 -33.64 28.40
C ILE A 99 3.50 -32.13 28.59
N TYR A 100 3.16 -31.67 29.79
CA TYR A 100 2.85 -30.27 30.07
C TYR A 100 3.99 -29.49 30.75
N THR A 101 5.12 -30.15 31.10
CA THR A 101 6.24 -29.50 31.77
C THR A 101 7.58 -29.66 31.06
N LYS A 102 7.92 -30.85 30.53
CA LYS A 102 9.25 -31.11 29.93
C LYS A 102 9.26 -30.69 28.45
N LEU A 103 10.18 -29.80 28.07
CA LEU A 103 10.38 -29.42 26.67
C LEU A 103 10.71 -30.65 25.79
N HIS A 104 10.32 -30.62 24.55
CA HIS A 104 10.58 -31.70 23.58
C HIS A 104 10.02 -33.06 24.01
N THR A 105 8.93 -33.10 24.76
CA THR A 105 8.18 -34.31 25.11
C THR A 105 6.85 -34.34 24.37
N GLY A 106 6.51 -35.42 23.69
CA GLY A 106 5.25 -35.60 22.97
C GLY A 106 5.32 -36.74 21.97
N ALA A 107 4.18 -37.16 21.45
CA ALA A 107 4.06 -38.24 20.48
C ALA A 107 4.09 -37.76 19.01
N LYS A 108 4.31 -36.47 18.78
CA LYS A 108 4.22 -35.85 17.45
C LYS A 108 5.59 -35.63 16.77
N PHE A 109 6.66 -36.21 17.32
CA PHE A 109 8.05 -36.04 16.81
C PHE A 109 8.42 -37.06 15.73
N ASP A 110 7.82 -38.25 15.75
CA ASP A 110 8.14 -39.32 14.80
C ASP A 110 7.22 -39.24 13.59
N SER A 111 7.81 -38.98 12.44
CA SER A 111 7.13 -38.87 11.15
C SER A 111 6.88 -40.22 10.48
N ASP A 112 7.39 -41.33 11.04
CA ASP A 112 7.27 -42.67 10.44
C ASP A 112 5.92 -43.37 10.72
N GLY A 113 4.96 -42.66 11.37
CA GLY A 113 3.58 -43.13 11.59
C GLY A 113 3.39 -44.14 12.73
N LYS A 114 4.48 -44.51 13.45
CA LYS A 114 4.41 -45.51 14.55
C LYS A 114 3.73 -44.97 15.78
N THR A 115 3.72 -43.64 15.96
CA THR A 115 3.15 -42.96 17.12
C THR A 115 1.64 -42.65 17.00
N GLY A 116 1.01 -43.00 15.86
CA GLY A 116 -0.40 -42.77 15.62
C GLY A 116 -0.78 -41.35 15.18
N TYR A 117 0.20 -40.52 14.82
CA TYR A 117 0.00 -39.23 14.15
C TYR A 117 0.66 -39.26 12.79
N ASN A 118 -0.14 -39.11 11.73
CA ASN A 118 0.35 -39.04 10.35
C ASN A 118 0.75 -37.62 9.97
N THR A 119 0.06 -36.64 10.53
CA THR A 119 0.27 -35.20 10.31
C THR A 119 -0.09 -34.43 11.57
N SER A 120 0.65 -33.40 11.90
CA SER A 120 0.42 -32.56 13.08
C SER A 120 0.89 -31.13 12.85
N GLY A 121 0.17 -30.17 13.42
CA GLY A 121 0.61 -28.78 13.55
C GLY A 121 1.56 -28.55 14.73
N GLY A 122 1.44 -29.35 15.77
CA GLY A 122 2.15 -29.22 17.05
C GLY A 122 3.50 -29.92 17.12
N MET A 123 4.36 -29.78 16.10
CA MET A 123 5.62 -30.54 15.96
C MET A 123 6.72 -30.18 16.95
N ASN A 124 6.76 -28.97 17.49
CA ASN A 124 7.87 -28.54 18.34
C ASN A 124 7.72 -28.99 19.82
N GLY A 125 6.56 -29.55 20.18
CA GLY A 125 6.31 -30.01 21.53
C GLY A 125 6.44 -28.92 22.61
N VAL A 126 6.14 -27.66 22.28
CA VAL A 126 6.33 -26.49 23.15
C VAL A 126 5.00 -25.83 23.54
N GLY A 127 3.96 -25.85 22.67
CA GLY A 127 2.76 -25.04 22.81
C GLY A 127 2.01 -25.24 24.14
N ALA A 128 1.61 -26.50 24.46
CA ALA A 128 0.92 -26.80 25.72
C ALA A 128 1.75 -26.46 26.96
N LYS A 129 3.09 -26.61 26.88
CA LYS A 129 4.02 -26.25 27.95
C LYS A 129 4.14 -24.73 28.12
N ALA A 130 4.13 -24.01 27.01
CA ALA A 130 4.10 -22.55 27.05
C ALA A 130 2.78 -22.05 27.66
N THR A 131 1.64 -22.66 27.32
CA THR A 131 0.35 -22.32 27.93
C THR A 131 0.39 -22.56 29.43
N ASN A 132 0.86 -23.74 29.89
CA ASN A 132 1.01 -24.05 31.30
C ASN A 132 1.97 -23.04 32.01
N ALA A 133 3.17 -22.84 31.48
CA ALA A 133 4.18 -21.95 32.05
C ALA A 133 3.70 -20.50 32.18
N LEU A 134 2.88 -20.02 31.25
CA LEU A 134 2.41 -18.63 31.17
C LEU A 134 1.02 -18.42 31.78
N SER A 135 0.52 -19.43 32.50
CA SER A 135 -0.74 -19.35 33.26
C SER A 135 -0.46 -19.13 34.74
N GLU A 136 -1.37 -18.39 35.41
CA GLU A 136 -1.42 -18.27 36.88
C GLU A 136 -1.67 -19.65 37.47
N TRP A 137 -2.68 -20.35 36.95
CA TRP A 137 -2.94 -21.75 37.21
C TRP A 137 -3.38 -22.45 35.92
N PHE A 138 -3.12 -23.74 35.86
CA PHE A 138 -3.42 -24.60 34.72
C PHE A 138 -3.89 -25.96 35.19
N PHE A 139 -4.96 -26.45 34.60
CA PHE A 139 -5.56 -27.78 34.89
C PHE A 139 -5.70 -28.56 33.60
N VAL A 140 -5.32 -29.80 33.60
CA VAL A 140 -5.55 -30.73 32.50
C VAL A 140 -6.19 -32.03 33.02
N GLN A 141 -7.21 -32.47 32.29
CA GLN A 141 -7.85 -33.79 32.48
C GLN A 141 -7.79 -34.55 31.16
N SER A 142 -7.36 -35.80 31.22
CA SER A 142 -7.39 -36.73 30.11
C SER A 142 -8.27 -37.92 30.44
N SER A 143 -9.13 -38.31 29.51
CA SER A 143 -10.02 -39.47 29.64
C SER A 143 -9.82 -40.41 28.46
N ARG A 144 -9.37 -41.67 28.73
CA ARG A 144 -9.13 -42.70 27.71
C ARG A 144 -9.19 -44.10 28.33
N ASP A 145 -9.54 -45.08 27.56
CA ASP A 145 -9.52 -46.50 27.94
C ASP A 145 -10.28 -46.79 29.25
N LYS A 146 -11.40 -46.08 29.49
CA LYS A 146 -12.23 -46.15 30.71
C LYS A 146 -11.52 -45.72 32.00
N ARG A 147 -10.44 -44.95 31.86
CA ARG A 147 -9.68 -44.35 32.96
C ARG A 147 -9.57 -42.85 32.74
N HIS A 148 -9.28 -42.14 33.78
CA HIS A 148 -8.94 -40.70 33.71
C HIS A 148 -7.70 -40.38 34.53
N ALA A 149 -7.02 -39.30 34.13
CA ALA A 149 -6.01 -38.66 34.92
C ALA A 149 -6.18 -37.16 34.84
N TYR A 150 -5.84 -36.47 35.92
CA TYR A 150 -5.76 -35.01 35.90
C TYR A 150 -4.52 -34.52 36.62
N ALA A 151 -4.07 -33.35 36.22
CA ALA A 151 -2.98 -32.62 36.86
C ALA A 151 -3.33 -31.15 36.97
N SER A 152 -2.99 -30.55 38.12
CA SER A 152 -3.00 -29.08 38.33
C SER A 152 -1.61 -28.52 38.51
N PHE A 153 -1.46 -27.28 38.02
CA PHE A 153 -0.18 -26.59 38.06
C PHE A 153 -0.42 -25.11 38.46
N GLU A 154 0.51 -24.57 39.22
CA GLU A 154 0.61 -23.16 39.52
C GLU A 154 1.88 -22.61 38.86
N ARG A 155 1.72 -21.66 37.94
CA ARG A 155 2.83 -21.04 37.16
C ARG A 155 3.77 -22.07 36.52
N GLY A 156 3.20 -23.17 36.03
CA GLY A 156 3.94 -24.26 35.39
C GLY A 156 4.55 -25.30 36.33
N GLN A 157 4.47 -25.11 37.65
CA GLN A 157 4.92 -26.08 38.65
C GLN A 157 3.78 -27.01 39.05
N LEU A 158 4.05 -28.31 39.12
CA LEU A 158 3.04 -29.29 39.48
C LEU A 158 2.53 -29.05 40.93
N ASP A 159 1.23 -28.92 41.09
CA ASP A 159 0.53 -28.81 42.36
C ASP A 159 -0.05 -30.17 42.77
N HIS A 160 -0.85 -30.78 41.87
CA HIS A 160 -1.51 -32.05 42.15
C HIS A 160 -1.59 -32.96 40.91
N TYR A 161 -1.52 -34.27 41.12
CA TYR A 161 -1.71 -35.32 40.11
C TYR A 161 -2.52 -36.46 40.67
N GLU A 162 -3.51 -36.92 39.93
CA GLU A 162 -4.30 -38.08 40.27
C GLU A 162 -4.72 -38.85 39.03
N GLU A 163 -4.75 -40.19 39.09
CA GLU A 163 -5.31 -41.06 38.06
C GLU A 163 -6.19 -42.18 38.65
N GLY A 164 -7.19 -42.58 37.90
CA GLY A 164 -8.11 -43.62 38.37
C GLY A 164 -9.06 -44.16 37.30
N ASP A 165 -9.90 -45.07 37.71
CA ASP A 165 -10.98 -45.56 36.87
C ASP A 165 -12.14 -44.55 36.81
N TRP A 166 -12.94 -44.58 35.75
CA TRP A 166 -14.09 -43.70 35.62
C TRP A 166 -15.08 -43.84 36.79
N ALA A 167 -15.32 -42.74 37.48
CA ALA A 167 -16.43 -42.59 38.37
C ALA A 167 -17.71 -42.31 37.59
N LYS A 168 -18.91 -42.58 38.16
CA LYS A 168 -20.21 -42.34 37.54
C LYS A 168 -20.43 -40.88 37.10
N ASP A 169 -19.70 -39.95 37.69
CA ASP A 169 -19.80 -38.51 37.51
C ASP A 169 -18.64 -37.91 36.71
N THR A 170 -17.84 -38.73 35.96
CA THR A 170 -16.77 -38.25 35.11
C THR A 170 -17.33 -37.34 34.00
N PRO A 171 -16.89 -36.08 33.93
CA PRO A 171 -17.55 -35.10 33.07
C PRO A 171 -17.19 -35.23 31.59
N HIS A 172 -18.13 -34.85 30.78
CA HIS A 172 -18.15 -34.39 29.39
C HIS A 172 -17.94 -35.43 28.30
N TYR A 173 -16.82 -36.13 28.19
CA TYR A 173 -16.57 -37.07 27.11
C TYR A 173 -16.12 -38.42 27.66
N LYS A 174 -16.58 -39.51 27.02
CA LYS A 174 -16.08 -40.85 27.31
C LYS A 174 -14.60 -40.99 26.98
N THR A 175 -14.09 -40.21 26.04
CA THR A 175 -12.71 -40.02 25.71
C THR A 175 -12.49 -38.53 25.38
N GLY A 176 -11.28 -38.02 25.60
CA GLY A 176 -10.94 -36.64 25.24
C GLY A 176 -10.00 -35.98 26.24
N THR A 177 -9.65 -34.76 25.93
CA THR A 177 -8.80 -33.91 26.77
C THR A 177 -9.54 -32.63 27.13
N ARG A 178 -9.48 -32.22 28.40
CA ARG A 178 -9.94 -30.91 28.86
C ARG A 178 -8.79 -30.17 29.47
N VAL A 179 -8.60 -28.92 29.05
CA VAL A 179 -7.59 -28.00 29.58
C VAL A 179 -8.31 -26.74 30.04
N CYS A 180 -8.14 -26.37 31.31
CA CYS A 180 -8.68 -25.17 31.89
C CYS A 180 -7.55 -24.33 32.47
N PHE A 181 -7.46 -23.07 32.15
CA PHE A 181 -6.34 -22.23 32.58
C PHE A 181 -6.73 -20.76 32.69
N LYS A 182 -5.96 -20.03 33.48
CA LYS A 182 -6.04 -18.58 33.57
C LYS A 182 -4.68 -17.97 33.21
N PRO A 183 -4.58 -17.16 32.14
CA PRO A 183 -3.32 -16.50 31.79
C PRO A 183 -2.78 -15.67 32.95
N ASP A 184 -1.44 -15.65 33.16
CA ASP A 184 -0.81 -14.95 34.28
C ASP A 184 -0.69 -13.45 33.97
N ILE A 185 -1.36 -12.59 34.76
CA ILE A 185 -1.33 -11.13 34.62
C ILE A 185 0.07 -10.55 34.82
N GLU A 186 0.97 -11.24 35.52
CA GLU A 186 2.36 -10.83 35.68
C GLU A 186 3.13 -10.88 34.34
N ILE A 187 2.71 -11.79 33.44
CA ILE A 187 3.26 -11.93 32.09
C ILE A 187 2.48 -11.05 31.09
N PHE A 188 1.14 -11.15 31.11
CA PHE A 188 0.23 -10.47 30.16
C PHE A 188 -0.27 -9.14 30.76
N LYS A 189 0.65 -8.20 30.96
CA LYS A 189 0.38 -6.91 31.65
C LYS A 189 -0.63 -6.01 30.95
N GLU A 190 -0.88 -6.19 29.64
CA GLU A 190 -1.87 -5.45 28.87
C GLU A 190 -3.29 -6.02 29.04
N GLY A 191 -3.45 -7.15 29.71
CA GLY A 191 -4.71 -7.82 29.98
C GLY A 191 -4.70 -9.30 29.59
N ILE A 192 -5.54 -10.07 30.29
CA ILE A 192 -5.68 -11.53 30.13
C ILE A 192 -6.96 -11.92 29.40
N ILE A 193 -7.83 -10.96 29.08
CA ILE A 193 -9.11 -11.22 28.43
C ILE A 193 -8.89 -11.52 26.96
N LEU A 194 -9.36 -12.65 26.51
CA LEU A 194 -9.31 -13.05 25.10
C LEU A 194 -10.39 -12.30 24.32
N GLU A 195 -10.02 -11.63 23.25
CA GLU A 195 -10.95 -10.84 22.42
C GLU A 195 -11.92 -11.73 21.62
N TYR A 196 -13.23 -11.54 21.79
CA TYR A 196 -14.28 -12.35 21.18
C TYR A 196 -14.18 -12.41 19.64
N GLU A 197 -14.15 -11.25 18.97
CA GLU A 197 -14.17 -11.19 17.50
C GLU A 197 -12.97 -11.91 16.87
N SER A 198 -11.81 -11.77 17.50
CA SER A 198 -10.59 -12.42 17.08
C SER A 198 -10.66 -13.94 17.25
N LEU A 199 -11.13 -14.41 18.40
CA LEU A 199 -11.33 -15.85 18.66
C LEU A 199 -12.38 -16.45 17.71
N TYR A 200 -13.55 -15.81 17.59
CA TYR A 200 -14.64 -16.25 16.72
C TYR A 200 -14.18 -16.41 15.26
N LYS A 201 -13.45 -15.40 14.75
CA LYS A 201 -12.87 -15.45 13.40
C LYS A 201 -11.92 -16.63 13.22
N GLN A 202 -11.06 -16.89 14.19
CA GLN A 202 -10.10 -18.00 14.11
C GLN A 202 -10.79 -19.37 14.20
N LEU A 203 -11.80 -19.53 15.06
CA LEU A 203 -12.59 -20.75 15.12
C LEU A 203 -13.33 -20.99 13.81
N LYS A 204 -13.84 -19.94 13.19
CA LYS A 204 -14.46 -20.01 11.86
C LYS A 204 -13.47 -20.44 10.77
N GLU A 205 -12.24 -19.92 10.79
CA GLU A 205 -11.17 -20.36 9.89
C GLU A 205 -10.82 -21.84 10.11
N LEU A 206 -10.71 -22.28 11.37
CA LEU A 206 -10.46 -23.69 11.70
C LEU A 206 -11.62 -24.61 11.27
N ALA A 207 -12.86 -24.18 11.41
CA ALA A 207 -14.01 -24.94 10.94
C ALA A 207 -14.01 -25.14 9.41
N TYR A 208 -13.57 -24.14 8.66
CA TYR A 208 -13.39 -24.28 7.20
C TYR A 208 -12.26 -25.25 6.83
N LEU A 209 -11.21 -25.32 7.64
CA LEU A 209 -10.09 -26.25 7.41
C LEU A 209 -10.41 -27.69 7.87
N SER A 210 -11.42 -27.84 8.74
CA SER A 210 -11.80 -29.10 9.39
C SER A 210 -13.29 -29.41 9.14
N PRO A 211 -13.69 -29.70 7.88
CA PRO A 211 -15.12 -29.92 7.54
C PRO A 211 -15.75 -31.05 8.33
N GLY A 212 -16.88 -30.74 8.97
CA GLY A 212 -17.58 -31.65 9.86
C GLY A 212 -17.15 -31.58 11.33
N MET A 213 -16.04 -30.94 11.66
CA MET A 213 -15.70 -30.62 13.04
C MET A 213 -16.59 -29.49 13.56
N THR A 214 -17.01 -29.59 14.82
CA THR A 214 -17.87 -28.60 15.47
C THR A 214 -17.12 -27.92 16.62
N PHE A 215 -17.04 -26.60 16.58
CA PHE A 215 -16.57 -25.79 17.70
C PHE A 215 -17.77 -25.17 18.42
N LYS A 216 -17.87 -25.39 19.73
CA LYS A 216 -18.90 -24.80 20.60
C LYS A 216 -18.27 -23.68 21.42
N LEU A 217 -18.58 -22.44 21.11
CA LEU A 217 -18.05 -21.29 21.81
C LEU A 217 -19.06 -20.71 22.78
N ASN A 218 -18.74 -20.76 24.07
CA ASN A 218 -19.43 -20.08 25.15
C ASN A 218 -18.52 -18.93 25.63
N TYR A 219 -18.93 -17.70 25.36
CA TYR A 219 -18.15 -16.53 25.74
C TYR A 219 -18.99 -15.61 26.63
N PHE A 220 -18.42 -15.10 27.71
CA PHE A 220 -19.15 -14.24 28.64
C PHE A 220 -19.83 -13.06 27.92
N GLY A 221 -21.05 -12.76 28.32
CA GLY A 221 -21.84 -11.67 27.72
C GLY A 221 -22.24 -11.86 26.25
N LYS A 222 -22.05 -13.04 25.67
CA LYS A 222 -22.48 -13.42 24.31
C LYS A 222 -23.34 -14.67 24.32
N GLU A 223 -24.24 -14.77 23.34
CA GLU A 223 -24.98 -15.99 23.10
C GLU A 223 -24.04 -17.13 22.66
N PRO A 224 -24.27 -18.38 23.12
CA PRO A 224 -23.48 -19.52 22.67
C PRO A 224 -23.47 -19.68 21.15
N GLN A 225 -22.32 -19.96 20.59
CA GLN A 225 -22.14 -20.13 19.15
C GLN A 225 -21.74 -21.56 18.81
N ILE A 226 -22.36 -22.12 17.77
CA ILE A 226 -21.95 -23.37 17.13
C ILE A 226 -21.34 -23.04 15.80
N ILE A 227 -20.05 -23.35 15.65
CA ILE A 227 -19.25 -23.00 14.48
C ILE A 227 -18.84 -24.29 13.78
N THR A 228 -19.32 -24.53 12.58
CA THR A 228 -19.02 -25.70 11.76
C THR A 228 -19.10 -25.36 10.28
N SER A 229 -18.45 -26.14 9.42
CA SER A 229 -18.56 -26.03 7.96
C SER A 229 -18.68 -27.46 7.40
N GLN A 230 -19.61 -27.68 6.46
CA GLN A 230 -19.77 -28.95 5.79
C GLN A 230 -18.95 -29.03 4.49
N ASN A 231 -18.82 -27.91 3.78
CA ASN A 231 -18.11 -27.85 2.49
C ASN A 231 -16.65 -27.33 2.63
N GLY A 232 -16.22 -27.06 3.86
CA GLY A 232 -14.84 -26.70 4.18
C GLY A 232 -14.36 -25.42 3.47
N ILE A 233 -13.21 -25.50 2.78
CA ILE A 233 -12.61 -24.34 2.13
C ILE A 233 -13.44 -23.75 0.97
N LYS A 234 -14.46 -24.47 0.45
CA LYS A 234 -15.44 -23.89 -0.49
C LYS A 234 -16.31 -22.85 0.21
N ASP A 235 -16.77 -23.14 1.42
CA ASP A 235 -17.54 -22.20 2.25
C ASP A 235 -16.66 -20.99 2.61
N TYR A 236 -15.36 -21.23 2.84
CA TYR A 236 -14.41 -20.16 3.13
C TYR A 236 -14.24 -19.18 1.95
N ILE A 237 -14.11 -19.68 0.72
CA ILE A 237 -14.05 -18.83 -0.49
C ILE A 237 -15.31 -17.97 -0.61
N ASN A 238 -16.49 -18.56 -0.37
CA ASN A 238 -17.76 -17.84 -0.43
C ASN A 238 -17.82 -16.73 0.64
N ASP A 239 -17.32 -17.00 1.84
CA ASP A 239 -17.24 -16.01 2.92
C ASP A 239 -16.26 -14.86 2.58
N LEU A 240 -15.08 -15.17 2.03
CA LEU A 240 -14.09 -14.19 1.60
C LEU A 240 -14.57 -13.31 0.43
N ASN A 241 -15.48 -13.83 -0.38
CA ASN A 241 -16.10 -13.11 -1.51
C ASN A 241 -17.48 -12.53 -1.16
N ASN A 242 -17.93 -12.66 0.07
CA ASN A 242 -19.20 -12.07 0.51
C ASN A 242 -19.20 -10.55 0.19
N LYS A 243 -20.27 -10.06 -0.45
CA LYS A 243 -20.45 -8.68 -0.92
C LYS A 243 -19.51 -8.24 -2.06
N LYS A 244 -18.80 -9.17 -2.73
CA LYS A 244 -18.01 -8.88 -3.93
C LYS A 244 -18.71 -9.47 -5.16
N ASN A 245 -18.47 -8.84 -6.31
CA ASN A 245 -18.96 -9.37 -7.58
C ASN A 245 -17.98 -10.43 -8.09
N THR A 246 -18.40 -11.70 -8.09
CA THR A 246 -17.56 -12.81 -8.53
C THR A 246 -17.60 -12.96 -10.05
N LEU A 247 -16.45 -13.19 -10.66
CA LEU A 247 -16.27 -13.32 -12.10
C LEU A 247 -16.24 -14.76 -12.57
N THR A 248 -15.94 -15.71 -11.65
CA THR A 248 -15.83 -17.14 -11.95
C THR A 248 -16.61 -17.97 -10.95
N SER A 249 -16.91 -19.21 -11.30
CA SER A 249 -17.28 -20.25 -10.34
C SER A 249 -16.10 -20.58 -9.42
N VAL A 250 -16.38 -21.28 -8.30
CA VAL A 250 -15.32 -21.73 -7.38
C VAL A 250 -14.61 -22.93 -8.00
N PHE A 251 -13.31 -22.79 -8.26
CA PHE A 251 -12.45 -23.94 -8.50
C PHE A 251 -12.11 -24.61 -7.16
N TYR A 252 -12.21 -25.92 -7.11
CA TYR A 252 -11.81 -26.71 -5.95
C TYR A 252 -11.10 -27.99 -6.40
N THR A 253 -10.02 -28.33 -5.72
CA THR A 253 -9.34 -29.61 -5.83
C THR A 253 -8.85 -30.10 -4.48
N GLU A 254 -8.83 -31.42 -4.33
CA GLU A 254 -8.23 -32.11 -3.19
C GLU A 254 -7.47 -33.32 -3.72
N SER A 255 -6.18 -33.39 -3.43
CA SER A 255 -5.30 -34.46 -3.87
C SER A 255 -4.36 -34.85 -2.75
N MET A 256 -4.07 -36.14 -2.64
CA MET A 256 -3.14 -36.72 -1.67
C MET A 256 -2.24 -37.75 -2.33
N GLU A 257 -0.94 -37.63 -2.10
CA GLU A 257 0.07 -38.55 -2.63
C GLU A 257 1.23 -38.63 -1.63
N ASP A 258 1.65 -39.84 -1.28
CA ASP A 258 2.78 -40.11 -0.39
C ASP A 258 2.76 -39.29 0.92
N ARG A 259 1.61 -39.21 1.58
CA ARG A 259 1.38 -38.45 2.83
C ARG A 259 1.48 -36.91 2.66
N ILE A 260 1.61 -36.43 1.43
CA ILE A 260 1.54 -35.00 1.10
C ILE A 260 0.17 -34.72 0.49
N GLY A 261 -0.56 -33.78 1.09
CA GLY A 261 -1.91 -33.42 0.70
C GLY A 261 -2.04 -31.95 0.31
N VAL A 262 -2.91 -31.69 -0.68
CA VAL A 262 -3.27 -30.33 -1.11
C VAL A 262 -4.79 -30.26 -1.16
N LYS A 263 -5.38 -29.31 -0.43
CA LYS A 263 -6.76 -28.86 -0.61
C LYS A 263 -6.70 -27.41 -1.06
N LEU A 264 -7.28 -27.12 -2.22
CA LEU A 264 -7.23 -25.80 -2.79
C LEU A 264 -8.62 -25.38 -3.28
N ALA A 265 -9.02 -24.17 -2.92
CA ALA A 265 -10.15 -23.49 -3.52
C ALA A 265 -9.71 -22.09 -4.00
N MET A 266 -10.18 -21.69 -5.19
CA MET A 266 -9.93 -20.33 -5.71
C MET A 266 -11.14 -19.81 -6.45
N GLN A 267 -11.26 -18.47 -6.49
CA GLN A 267 -12.29 -17.76 -7.24
C GLN A 267 -11.77 -16.36 -7.60
N TYR A 268 -12.16 -15.86 -8.76
CA TYR A 268 -11.87 -14.48 -9.17
C TYR A 268 -13.07 -13.57 -8.91
N ASN A 269 -12.79 -12.34 -8.49
CA ASN A 269 -13.76 -11.27 -8.34
C ASN A 269 -13.31 -10.01 -9.10
N ASP A 270 -14.14 -8.95 -9.09
CA ASP A 270 -13.89 -7.71 -9.83
C ASP A 270 -12.89 -6.75 -9.18
N THR A 271 -12.39 -7.07 -7.98
CA THR A 271 -11.41 -6.23 -7.27
C THR A 271 -10.01 -6.27 -7.93
N TYR A 272 -9.16 -5.31 -7.59
CA TYR A 272 -7.77 -5.23 -8.09
C TYR A 272 -6.75 -5.82 -7.11
N THR A 273 -7.19 -6.30 -5.95
CA THR A 273 -6.34 -6.89 -4.91
C THR A 273 -6.50 -8.39 -4.86
N ASP A 274 -5.42 -9.09 -4.54
CA ASP A 274 -5.43 -10.50 -4.20
C ASP A 274 -5.75 -10.73 -2.71
N ASN A 275 -6.26 -11.92 -2.39
CA ASN A 275 -6.51 -12.34 -1.02
C ASN A 275 -6.16 -13.83 -0.87
N TYR A 276 -5.06 -14.10 -0.19
CA TYR A 276 -4.57 -15.47 0.01
C TYR A 276 -4.71 -15.89 1.47
N LYS A 277 -5.29 -17.07 1.66
CA LYS A 277 -5.34 -17.79 2.92
C LYS A 277 -4.55 -19.08 2.77
N LEU A 278 -3.39 -19.12 3.39
CA LEU A 278 -2.43 -20.21 3.25
C LEU A 278 -2.27 -20.93 4.56
N TYR A 279 -2.25 -22.25 4.50
CA TYR A 279 -2.14 -23.10 5.68
C TYR A 279 -1.20 -24.27 5.40
N THR A 280 -0.41 -24.64 6.40
CA THR A 280 0.38 -25.88 6.44
C THR A 280 0.06 -26.64 7.71
N ASN A 281 -0.49 -27.86 7.60
CA ASN A 281 -0.98 -28.65 8.73
C ASN A 281 -1.92 -27.83 9.65
N SER A 282 -2.87 -27.10 9.04
CA SER A 282 -3.81 -26.16 9.69
C SER A 282 -3.19 -24.92 10.35
N ILE A 283 -1.87 -24.71 10.26
CA ILE A 283 -1.20 -23.51 10.76
C ILE A 283 -1.24 -22.43 9.68
N PRO A 284 -1.68 -21.19 9.97
CA PRO A 284 -1.73 -20.11 9.00
C PRO A 284 -0.31 -19.67 8.60
N ASN A 285 -0.12 -19.42 7.30
CA ASN A 285 1.12 -18.89 6.75
C ASN A 285 0.85 -17.58 6.00
N SER A 286 1.80 -16.66 6.03
CA SER A 286 1.76 -15.42 5.24
C SER A 286 2.34 -15.62 3.83
N ALA A 287 3.27 -16.56 3.68
CA ALA A 287 3.94 -16.92 2.43
C ALA A 287 4.49 -18.36 2.49
N GLY A 288 5.06 -18.82 1.37
CA GLY A 288 5.78 -20.09 1.38
C GLY A 288 5.95 -20.72 0.00
N THR A 289 6.70 -21.82 -0.02
CA THR A 289 7.01 -22.61 -1.22
C THR A 289 5.76 -23.23 -1.85
N HIS A 290 4.75 -23.59 -1.04
CA HIS A 290 3.44 -24.08 -1.52
C HIS A 290 2.69 -23.03 -2.35
N LEU A 291 2.69 -21.75 -1.97
CA LEU A 291 2.13 -20.67 -2.79
C LEU A 291 2.90 -20.49 -4.09
N THR A 292 4.23 -20.61 -4.04
CA THR A 292 5.06 -20.53 -5.25
C THR A 292 4.74 -21.66 -6.23
N GLY A 293 4.51 -22.88 -5.73
CA GLY A 293 4.07 -24.04 -6.51
C GLY A 293 2.73 -23.79 -7.21
N PHE A 294 1.75 -23.30 -6.46
CA PHE A 294 0.43 -22.92 -7.00
C PHE A 294 0.54 -21.84 -8.10
N ARG A 295 1.25 -20.75 -7.83
CA ARG A 295 1.43 -19.66 -8.81
C ARG A 295 2.07 -20.15 -10.09
N THR A 296 3.04 -21.07 -9.99
CA THR A 296 3.68 -21.67 -11.16
C THR A 296 2.69 -22.52 -11.95
N ALA A 297 1.93 -23.40 -11.27
CA ALA A 297 0.91 -24.24 -11.88
C ALA A 297 -0.18 -23.41 -12.59
N LEU A 298 -0.74 -22.40 -11.91
CA LEU A 298 -1.75 -21.53 -12.46
C LEU A 298 -1.25 -20.77 -13.70
N THR A 299 -0.07 -20.14 -13.58
CA THR A 299 0.51 -19.34 -14.68
C THR A 299 0.79 -20.19 -15.91
N GLN A 300 1.34 -21.38 -15.72
CA GLN A 300 1.62 -22.31 -16.81
C GLN A 300 0.32 -22.80 -17.47
N SER A 301 -0.65 -23.26 -16.69
CA SER A 301 -1.93 -23.80 -17.20
C SER A 301 -2.74 -22.74 -17.96
N ILE A 302 -2.80 -21.50 -17.43
CA ILE A 302 -3.49 -20.40 -18.13
C ILE A 302 -2.81 -20.03 -19.44
N ASN A 303 -1.47 -19.97 -19.50
CA ASN A 303 -0.77 -19.65 -20.75
C ASN A 303 -0.92 -20.74 -21.79
N GLU A 304 -0.84 -22.03 -21.42
CA GLU A 304 -1.09 -23.14 -22.31
C GLU A 304 -2.51 -23.08 -22.90
N TYR A 305 -3.52 -22.92 -22.04
CA TYR A 305 -4.92 -22.78 -22.46
C TYR A 305 -5.15 -21.55 -23.35
N ALA A 306 -4.60 -20.41 -22.98
CA ALA A 306 -4.75 -19.16 -23.73
C ALA A 306 -4.16 -19.24 -25.15
N ARG A 307 -3.07 -19.97 -25.32
CA ARG A 307 -2.48 -20.22 -26.65
C ARG A 307 -3.28 -21.23 -27.45
N GLU A 308 -3.68 -22.34 -26.84
CA GLU A 308 -4.48 -23.37 -27.49
C GLU A 308 -5.81 -22.82 -28.02
N LYS A 309 -6.51 -22.04 -27.20
CA LYS A 309 -7.77 -21.40 -27.58
C LYS A 309 -7.60 -20.06 -28.34
N LYS A 310 -6.35 -19.70 -28.71
CA LYS A 310 -5.99 -18.48 -29.48
C LYS A 310 -6.34 -17.14 -28.84
N TYR A 311 -6.45 -17.07 -27.51
CA TYR A 311 -6.52 -15.81 -26.79
C TYR A 311 -5.19 -15.05 -26.81
N LEU A 312 -4.06 -15.78 -26.90
CA LEU A 312 -2.72 -15.26 -27.13
C LEU A 312 -2.22 -15.72 -28.50
N LYS A 313 -1.66 -14.80 -29.29
CA LYS A 313 -0.95 -15.11 -30.53
C LYS A 313 0.44 -15.63 -30.23
N GLU A 314 1.09 -16.31 -31.19
CA GLU A 314 2.45 -16.87 -31.01
C GLU A 314 3.51 -15.85 -30.56
N LYS A 315 3.42 -14.62 -31.08
CA LYS A 315 4.34 -13.50 -30.72
C LYS A 315 3.93 -12.72 -29.47
N ASP A 316 2.80 -13.00 -28.88
CA ASP A 316 2.39 -12.29 -27.66
C ASP A 316 3.19 -12.82 -26.47
N ALA A 317 3.57 -11.93 -25.55
CA ALA A 317 4.22 -12.32 -24.31
C ALA A 317 3.27 -13.17 -23.44
N ASN A 318 3.82 -14.13 -22.70
CA ASN A 318 3.04 -14.91 -21.73
C ASN A 318 2.44 -14.02 -20.66
N ILE A 319 1.24 -14.40 -20.19
CA ILE A 319 0.62 -13.81 -19.01
C ILE A 319 1.51 -14.12 -17.80
N THR A 320 1.82 -13.11 -17.00
CA THR A 320 2.67 -13.23 -15.82
C THR A 320 1.86 -13.57 -14.57
N GLY A 321 2.50 -14.16 -13.55
CA GLY A 321 1.85 -14.39 -12.26
C GLY A 321 1.35 -13.13 -11.57
N GLU A 322 1.99 -11.99 -11.86
CA GLU A 322 1.57 -10.68 -11.35
C GLU A 322 0.29 -10.16 -12.01
N GLU A 323 0.02 -10.52 -13.27
CA GLU A 323 -1.22 -10.19 -13.97
C GLU A 323 -2.38 -11.09 -13.54
N LEU A 324 -2.07 -12.34 -13.14
CA LEU A 324 -3.05 -13.32 -12.68
C LEU A 324 -3.48 -13.15 -11.22
N LYS A 325 -2.80 -12.33 -10.44
CA LYS A 325 -3.15 -12.18 -9.03
C LYS A 325 -4.29 -11.20 -8.77
N GLU A 326 -4.57 -10.25 -9.70
CA GLU A 326 -5.62 -9.26 -9.51
C GLU A 326 -7.01 -9.89 -9.40
N GLY A 327 -7.66 -9.68 -8.26
CA GLY A 327 -8.97 -10.23 -7.95
C GLY A 327 -8.99 -11.71 -7.60
N LEU A 328 -7.83 -12.36 -7.49
CA LEU A 328 -7.73 -13.76 -7.08
C LEU A 328 -7.91 -13.90 -5.58
N VAL A 329 -8.92 -14.69 -5.18
CA VAL A 329 -9.10 -15.17 -3.81
C VAL A 329 -8.74 -16.64 -3.79
N LEU A 330 -7.81 -16.99 -2.90
CA LEU A 330 -7.24 -18.34 -2.78
C LEU A 330 -7.28 -18.80 -1.33
N VAL A 331 -7.75 -20.03 -1.12
CA VAL A 331 -7.50 -20.79 0.11
C VAL A 331 -6.70 -22.02 -0.27
N LEU A 332 -5.52 -22.17 0.30
CA LEU A 332 -4.61 -23.28 0.07
C LEU A 332 -4.22 -23.91 1.41
N SER A 333 -4.71 -25.10 1.65
CA SER A 333 -4.34 -25.96 2.79
C SER A 333 -3.41 -27.07 2.30
N PHE A 334 -2.20 -27.05 2.81
CA PHE A 334 -1.14 -27.99 2.47
C PHE A 334 -0.83 -28.88 3.68
N ILE A 335 -0.71 -30.17 3.46
CA ILE A 335 -0.43 -31.16 4.49
C ILE A 335 0.85 -31.90 4.12
N MET A 336 1.80 -31.97 5.04
CA MET A 336 3.03 -32.75 4.88
C MET A 336 3.57 -33.22 6.23
N PRO A 337 4.35 -34.33 6.29
CA PRO A 337 4.86 -34.87 7.54
C PRO A 337 5.77 -33.90 8.32
N ASP A 338 6.79 -33.39 7.69
CA ASP A 338 7.87 -32.60 8.33
C ASP A 338 8.07 -31.23 7.67
N PRO A 339 7.13 -30.27 7.85
CA PRO A 339 7.29 -28.94 7.27
C PRO A 339 8.40 -28.15 7.96
N VAL A 340 9.28 -27.56 7.14
CA VAL A 340 10.32 -26.63 7.60
C VAL A 340 9.83 -25.19 7.42
N PHE A 341 9.89 -24.41 8.47
CA PHE A 341 9.52 -23.00 8.47
C PHE A 341 10.74 -22.10 8.67
N SER A 342 10.66 -20.85 8.23
CA SER A 342 11.74 -19.86 8.38
C SER A 342 11.91 -19.32 9.80
N GLY A 343 11.00 -19.64 10.74
CA GLY A 343 11.05 -19.20 12.14
C GLY A 343 10.07 -19.94 13.03
N GLN A 344 10.17 -19.72 14.34
CA GLN A 344 9.33 -20.37 15.36
C GLN A 344 7.84 -20.00 15.24
N THR A 345 7.52 -18.82 14.74
CA THR A 345 6.14 -18.37 14.50
C THR A 345 5.46 -19.08 13.33
N LYS A 346 6.21 -19.89 12.56
CA LYS A 346 5.73 -20.70 11.44
C LYS A 346 5.04 -19.90 10.33
N ASP A 347 5.39 -18.62 10.18
CA ASP A 347 4.75 -17.71 9.21
C ASP A 347 5.04 -18.04 7.76
N VAL A 348 6.22 -18.60 7.46
CA VAL A 348 6.68 -18.88 6.09
C VAL A 348 7.14 -20.32 5.95
N LEU A 349 6.46 -21.10 5.09
CA LEU A 349 6.88 -22.46 4.74
C LEU A 349 8.10 -22.42 3.81
N SER A 350 9.18 -23.11 4.20
CA SER A 350 10.47 -23.13 3.49
C SER A 350 10.79 -24.47 2.81
N SER A 351 10.02 -25.54 3.09
CA SER A 351 10.22 -26.88 2.49
C SER A 351 10.20 -26.81 0.97
N SER A 352 11.29 -27.19 0.29
CA SER A 352 11.40 -27.16 -1.17
C SER A 352 10.45 -28.13 -1.86
N GLU A 353 10.21 -29.28 -1.25
CA GLU A 353 9.31 -30.32 -1.75
C GLU A 353 7.87 -29.81 -1.90
N ALA A 354 7.42 -28.91 -1.03
CA ALA A 354 6.07 -28.35 -1.08
C ALA A 354 5.81 -27.62 -2.41
N ARG A 355 6.80 -26.91 -2.97
CA ARG A 355 6.67 -26.27 -4.28
C ARG A 355 6.38 -27.28 -5.38
N THR A 356 7.18 -28.32 -5.48
CA THR A 356 7.09 -29.33 -6.53
C THR A 356 5.80 -30.15 -6.39
N ALA A 357 5.45 -30.53 -5.16
CA ALA A 357 4.24 -31.31 -4.86
C ALA A 357 2.98 -30.51 -5.24
N VAL A 358 2.83 -29.26 -4.77
CA VAL A 358 1.67 -28.42 -5.10
C VAL A 358 1.59 -28.17 -6.60
N GLN A 359 2.70 -27.83 -7.26
CA GLN A 359 2.72 -27.62 -8.71
C GLN A 359 2.22 -28.85 -9.45
N ARG A 360 2.71 -30.04 -9.12
CA ARG A 360 2.34 -31.29 -9.77
C ARG A 360 0.89 -31.67 -9.52
N LEU A 361 0.46 -31.67 -8.26
CA LEU A 361 -0.88 -32.09 -7.86
C LEU A 361 -1.99 -31.19 -8.40
N VAL A 362 -1.74 -29.88 -8.46
CA VAL A 362 -2.79 -28.89 -8.83
C VAL A 362 -2.82 -28.59 -10.33
N ALA A 363 -1.70 -28.69 -11.05
CA ALA A 363 -1.64 -28.31 -12.46
C ALA A 363 -2.60 -29.10 -13.36
N LYS A 364 -2.74 -30.41 -13.12
CA LYS A 364 -3.65 -31.27 -13.88
C LYS A 364 -5.10 -30.84 -13.71
N ASP A 365 -5.50 -30.58 -12.48
CA ASP A 365 -6.88 -30.26 -12.16
C ASP A 365 -7.27 -28.87 -12.64
N ILE A 366 -6.33 -27.90 -12.60
CA ILE A 366 -6.53 -26.58 -13.21
C ILE A 366 -6.78 -26.72 -14.71
N LYS A 367 -6.00 -27.53 -15.44
CA LYS A 367 -6.20 -27.73 -16.87
C LYS A 367 -7.56 -28.33 -17.19
N ILE A 368 -7.97 -29.36 -16.47
CA ILE A 368 -9.29 -29.98 -16.62
C ILE A 368 -10.40 -28.98 -16.36
N TRP A 369 -10.25 -28.17 -15.30
CA TRP A 369 -11.26 -27.17 -14.94
C TRP A 369 -11.39 -26.08 -16.00
N LEU A 370 -10.27 -25.56 -16.55
CA LEU A 370 -10.27 -24.55 -17.61
C LEU A 370 -10.98 -25.06 -18.88
N GLU A 371 -10.76 -26.33 -19.25
CA GLU A 371 -11.43 -26.95 -20.39
C GLU A 371 -12.96 -27.14 -20.13
N SER A 372 -13.31 -27.47 -18.90
CA SER A 372 -14.70 -27.69 -18.50
C SER A 372 -15.48 -26.38 -18.29
N ASN A 373 -14.79 -25.26 -18.03
CA ASN A 373 -15.38 -23.97 -17.70
C ASN A 373 -14.83 -22.84 -18.62
N PRO A 374 -15.12 -22.89 -19.94
CA PRO A 374 -14.50 -21.93 -20.88
C PRO A 374 -14.91 -20.47 -20.63
N LYS A 375 -16.07 -20.22 -20.04
CA LYS A 375 -16.50 -18.86 -19.65
C LYS A 375 -15.63 -18.30 -18.53
N ASP A 376 -15.33 -19.10 -17.52
CA ASP A 376 -14.49 -18.74 -16.39
C ASP A 376 -13.03 -18.55 -16.83
N ALA A 377 -12.53 -19.47 -17.66
CA ALA A 377 -11.20 -19.36 -18.24
C ALA A 377 -11.03 -18.06 -19.04
N LYS A 378 -12.03 -17.70 -19.85
CA LYS A 378 -12.05 -16.44 -20.59
C LYS A 378 -12.05 -15.23 -19.64
N ALA A 379 -12.88 -15.23 -18.61
CA ALA A 379 -12.95 -14.14 -17.63
C ALA A 379 -11.60 -13.89 -16.94
N ILE A 380 -10.88 -14.96 -16.57
CA ILE A 380 -9.53 -14.87 -15.98
C ILE A 380 -8.55 -14.26 -16.97
N ILE A 381 -8.54 -14.75 -18.21
CA ILE A 381 -7.63 -14.27 -19.26
C ILE A 381 -7.91 -12.79 -19.58
N ASP A 382 -9.16 -12.41 -19.78
CA ASP A 382 -9.56 -11.03 -20.06
C ASP A 382 -9.13 -10.08 -18.93
N LYS A 383 -9.31 -10.49 -17.67
CA LYS A 383 -8.87 -9.72 -16.50
C LYS A 383 -7.34 -9.58 -16.46
N ALA A 384 -6.59 -10.64 -16.70
CA ALA A 384 -5.13 -10.61 -16.74
C ALA A 384 -4.60 -9.71 -17.88
N LEU A 385 -5.23 -9.74 -19.05
CA LEU A 385 -4.87 -8.85 -20.17
C LEU A 385 -5.20 -7.39 -19.87
N LEU A 386 -6.28 -7.12 -19.16
CA LEU A 386 -6.62 -5.77 -18.68
C LEU A 386 -5.58 -5.25 -17.69
N ALA A 387 -5.16 -6.09 -16.73
CA ALA A 387 -4.11 -5.80 -15.78
C ALA A 387 -2.78 -5.49 -16.48
N ARG A 388 -2.41 -6.27 -17.51
CA ARG A 388 -1.25 -6.02 -18.37
C ARG A 388 -1.34 -4.64 -19.02
N ALA A 389 -2.45 -4.35 -19.70
CA ALA A 389 -2.64 -3.07 -20.40
C ALA A 389 -2.54 -1.87 -19.45
N ALA A 390 -3.08 -1.98 -18.24
CA ALA A 390 -2.96 -0.95 -17.20
C ALA A 390 -1.50 -0.75 -16.76
N ARG A 391 -0.76 -1.83 -16.52
CA ARG A 391 0.67 -1.78 -16.14
C ARG A 391 1.54 -1.21 -17.24
N GLU A 392 1.31 -1.60 -18.49
CA GLU A 392 2.06 -1.06 -19.64
C GLU A 392 1.83 0.44 -19.79
N LYS A 393 0.59 0.92 -19.64
CA LYS A 393 0.27 2.34 -19.64
C LYS A 393 1.00 3.07 -18.51
N ALA A 394 0.97 2.54 -17.29
CA ALA A 394 1.65 3.09 -16.13
C ALA A 394 3.18 3.11 -16.32
N LYS A 395 3.76 2.02 -16.88
CA LYS A 395 5.19 1.93 -17.18
C LYS A 395 5.60 2.95 -18.25
N LYS A 396 4.85 3.06 -19.35
CA LYS A 396 5.10 4.07 -20.41
C LYS A 396 5.03 5.48 -19.85
N ALA A 397 4.03 5.80 -19.03
CA ALA A 397 3.93 7.09 -18.35
C ALA A 397 5.16 7.37 -17.48
N LYS A 398 5.59 6.41 -16.66
CA LYS A 398 6.78 6.52 -15.81
C LYS A 398 8.09 6.64 -16.61
N GLU A 399 8.23 5.89 -17.70
CA GLU A 399 9.39 5.98 -18.60
C GLU A 399 9.44 7.31 -19.33
N THR A 400 8.30 7.85 -19.76
CA THR A 400 8.25 9.17 -20.42
C THR A 400 8.68 10.26 -19.46
N VAL A 401 8.24 10.22 -18.21
CA VAL A 401 8.69 11.14 -17.15
C VAL A 401 10.20 10.98 -16.91
N ARG A 402 10.71 9.75 -16.78
CA ARG A 402 12.16 9.49 -16.58
C ARG A 402 13.02 9.91 -17.77
N LYS A 403 12.56 9.65 -19.01
CA LYS A 403 13.29 10.08 -20.21
C LYS A 403 13.30 11.60 -20.35
N ALA A 404 12.22 12.28 -19.95
CA ALA A 404 12.17 13.73 -19.84
C ALA A 404 13.19 14.23 -18.82
N ASP A 405 13.29 13.62 -17.63
CA ASP A 405 14.26 13.98 -16.59
C ASP A 405 15.73 13.81 -17.01
N VAL A 406 16.05 12.73 -17.73
CA VAL A 406 17.43 12.45 -18.17
C VAL A 406 17.87 13.41 -19.27
N LYS A 407 16.99 13.77 -20.24
CA LYS A 407 17.28 14.80 -21.25
C LYS A 407 17.38 16.22 -20.66
N ARG A 408 16.63 16.51 -19.60
CA ARG A 408 16.59 17.82 -18.94
C ARG A 408 17.88 18.22 -18.22
N ARG A 409 18.65 17.27 -17.76
CA ARG A 409 19.87 17.57 -16.97
C ARG A 409 21.03 18.15 -17.76
N THR A 410 20.94 18.25 -19.09
CA THR A 410 22.12 18.55 -19.93
C THR A 410 22.03 19.77 -20.85
N LEU A 411 20.82 20.30 -21.17
CA LEU A 411 20.70 21.44 -22.11
C LEU A 411 19.55 22.38 -21.73
N LEU A 412 19.84 23.68 -21.63
CA LEU A 412 18.82 24.72 -21.53
C LEU A 412 18.03 24.81 -22.85
N PRO A 413 16.73 25.23 -22.83
CA PRO A 413 15.94 25.38 -24.04
C PRO A 413 16.59 26.37 -25.03
N ASP A 414 16.58 26.04 -26.32
CA ASP A 414 17.11 26.91 -27.40
C ASP A 414 16.45 28.29 -27.44
N VAL A 415 15.23 28.40 -26.90
CA VAL A 415 14.44 29.64 -26.81
C VAL A 415 14.83 30.52 -25.62
N LEU A 416 15.75 30.08 -24.77
CA LEU A 416 16.20 30.82 -23.60
C LEU A 416 17.54 31.52 -23.87
N SER A 417 17.53 32.84 -23.84
CA SER A 417 18.75 33.66 -23.72
C SER A 417 18.99 33.96 -22.24
N ASP A 418 19.83 33.17 -21.58
CA ASP A 418 19.99 33.18 -20.13
C ASP A 418 20.77 34.39 -19.59
N ALA A 419 20.66 34.66 -18.29
CA ALA A 419 21.47 35.62 -17.56
C ALA A 419 22.81 35.00 -17.17
N ASN A 420 23.86 35.83 -17.10
CA ASN A 420 25.20 35.36 -16.72
C ASN A 420 25.33 35.07 -15.22
N SER A 421 24.62 35.82 -14.37
CA SER A 421 24.65 35.64 -12.92
C SER A 421 23.95 34.35 -12.50
N LYS A 422 24.48 33.73 -11.44
CA LYS A 422 23.86 32.57 -10.78
C LYS A 422 23.08 32.95 -9.50
N GLU A 423 23.12 34.24 -9.12
CA GLU A 423 22.42 34.73 -7.94
C GLU A 423 20.94 34.97 -8.26
N ARG A 424 20.10 34.01 -7.95
CA ARG A 424 18.67 34.00 -8.25
C ARG A 424 17.96 35.33 -7.98
N TYR A 425 18.19 35.90 -6.82
CA TYR A 425 17.51 37.13 -6.37
C TYR A 425 17.87 38.36 -7.18
N LYS A 426 18.98 38.33 -7.92
CA LYS A 426 19.40 39.37 -8.86
C LYS A 426 18.91 39.12 -10.28
N CYS A 427 18.53 37.86 -10.57
CA CYS A 427 18.14 37.44 -11.92
C CYS A 427 16.63 37.50 -12.11
N GLU A 428 16.23 37.90 -13.29
CA GLU A 428 14.84 37.92 -13.74
C GLU A 428 14.72 37.39 -15.17
N VAL A 429 13.58 36.77 -15.50
CA VAL A 429 13.29 36.25 -16.83
C VAL A 429 12.07 36.93 -17.42
N PHE A 430 12.21 37.43 -18.66
CA PHE A 430 11.13 38.01 -19.45
C PHE A 430 10.55 36.93 -20.38
N LEU A 431 9.25 36.68 -20.30
CA LEU A 431 8.52 35.81 -21.24
C LEU A 431 7.99 36.71 -22.35
N VAL A 432 8.54 36.59 -23.56
CA VAL A 432 8.27 37.52 -24.66
C VAL A 432 7.64 36.78 -25.82
N GLU A 433 6.58 37.37 -26.39
CA GLU A 433 5.86 36.84 -27.53
C GLU A 433 6.59 37.13 -28.84
N GLY A 434 6.78 36.07 -29.64
CA GLY A 434 7.29 36.17 -31.00
C GLY A 434 8.79 36.40 -31.13
N GLU A 435 9.31 36.18 -32.32
CA GLU A 435 10.75 36.25 -32.62
C GLU A 435 11.25 37.72 -32.70
N SER A 436 10.43 38.62 -33.27
CA SER A 436 10.77 40.04 -33.43
C SER A 436 10.97 40.72 -32.08
N ALA A 437 9.95 40.65 -31.20
CA ALA A 437 10.03 41.26 -29.87
C ALA A 437 11.11 40.61 -29.01
N ALA A 438 11.30 39.28 -29.08
CA ALA A 438 12.38 38.60 -28.36
C ALA A 438 13.77 39.08 -28.84
N GLY A 439 13.97 39.24 -30.14
CA GLY A 439 15.24 39.78 -30.72
C GLY A 439 15.57 41.17 -30.21
N THR A 440 14.61 42.06 -30.15
CA THR A 440 14.77 43.44 -29.62
C THR A 440 15.02 43.40 -28.11
N THR A 441 14.25 42.58 -27.36
CA THR A 441 14.43 42.41 -25.92
C THR A 441 15.82 41.86 -25.56
N ILE A 442 16.35 40.89 -26.33
CA ILE A 442 17.70 40.33 -26.16
C ILE A 442 18.78 41.40 -26.37
N LYS A 443 18.57 42.34 -27.28
CA LYS A 443 19.52 43.46 -27.53
C LYS A 443 19.49 44.50 -26.40
N ALA A 444 18.30 44.80 -25.87
CA ALA A 444 18.06 45.79 -24.84
C ALA A 444 18.39 45.32 -23.40
N ARG A 445 18.46 44.02 -23.15
CA ARG A 445 18.59 43.46 -21.80
C ARG A 445 19.94 43.71 -21.13
N ASN A 446 19.96 43.78 -19.82
CA ASN A 446 21.17 43.60 -19.03
C ASN A 446 21.54 42.11 -18.99
N ARG A 447 22.58 41.71 -19.76
CA ARG A 447 23.03 40.31 -19.87
C ARG A 447 23.47 39.67 -18.54
N SER A 448 23.85 40.50 -17.57
CA SER A 448 24.30 39.99 -16.26
C SER A 448 23.17 39.43 -15.45
N THR A 449 21.97 40.04 -15.48
CA THR A 449 20.88 39.75 -14.56
C THR A 449 19.53 39.45 -15.24
N GLN A 450 19.41 39.72 -16.55
CA GLN A 450 18.17 39.56 -17.29
C GLN A 450 18.26 38.44 -18.32
N ALA A 451 17.34 37.48 -18.22
CA ALA A 451 17.12 36.41 -19.19
C ALA A 451 15.87 36.70 -20.03
N VAL A 452 15.84 36.19 -21.25
CA VAL A 452 14.69 36.27 -22.15
C VAL A 452 14.31 34.90 -22.62
N PHE A 453 13.04 34.52 -22.38
CA PHE A 453 12.44 33.31 -22.89
C PHE A 453 11.46 33.67 -24.01
N GLN A 454 11.76 33.20 -25.21
CA GLN A 454 10.96 33.45 -26.41
C GLN A 454 9.81 32.44 -26.48
N LEU A 455 8.58 32.92 -26.57
CA LEU A 455 7.40 32.13 -26.88
C LEU A 455 7.17 32.04 -28.40
N ARG A 456 7.14 30.84 -28.96
CA ARG A 456 6.96 30.59 -30.40
C ARG A 456 5.49 30.40 -30.75
N GLY A 457 4.65 31.34 -30.37
CA GLY A 457 3.22 31.34 -30.58
C GLY A 457 2.39 31.20 -29.30
N LYS A 458 1.08 30.95 -29.43
CA LYS A 458 0.17 30.89 -28.29
C LYS A 458 0.43 29.63 -27.45
N PRO A 459 0.71 29.74 -26.14
CA PRO A 459 0.88 28.61 -25.26
C PRO A 459 -0.34 27.70 -25.21
N LEU A 460 -0.12 26.42 -24.87
CA LEU A 460 -1.20 25.45 -24.71
C LEU A 460 -2.15 25.84 -23.56
N ASN A 461 -3.48 25.79 -23.82
CA ASN A 461 -4.44 25.86 -22.71
C ASN A 461 -4.39 24.58 -21.88
N VAL A 462 -3.66 24.64 -20.77
CA VAL A 462 -3.40 23.48 -19.91
C VAL A 462 -4.60 23.05 -19.06
N LEU A 463 -5.69 23.82 -19.00
CA LEU A 463 -6.91 23.37 -18.30
C LEU A 463 -7.52 22.12 -18.94
N LYS A 464 -7.29 21.95 -20.25
CA LYS A 464 -7.82 20.83 -21.04
C LYS A 464 -6.94 19.58 -21.04
N CYS A 465 -5.89 19.51 -20.25
CA CYS A 465 -4.97 18.37 -20.22
C CYS A 465 -4.32 18.16 -18.83
N ASP A 466 -3.87 16.94 -18.59
CA ASP A 466 -3.03 16.61 -17.44
C ASP A 466 -1.59 17.13 -17.60
N LEU A 467 -0.78 17.03 -16.53
CA LEU A 467 0.61 17.49 -16.55
C LEU A 467 1.44 16.74 -17.60
N HIS A 468 1.19 15.43 -17.78
CA HIS A 468 1.95 14.63 -18.75
C HIS A 468 1.77 15.15 -20.17
N LYS A 469 0.51 15.43 -20.56
CA LYS A 469 0.17 16.00 -21.87
C LYS A 469 0.69 17.45 -22.02
N ALA A 470 0.61 18.24 -20.94
CA ALA A 470 1.16 19.60 -20.92
C ALA A 470 2.67 19.61 -21.19
N LEU A 471 3.43 18.68 -20.58
CA LEU A 471 4.88 18.55 -20.75
C LEU A 471 5.32 18.04 -22.14
N GLN A 472 4.43 17.52 -22.96
CA GLN A 472 4.72 17.23 -24.38
C GLN A 472 4.78 18.50 -25.22
N ASN A 473 4.19 19.59 -24.75
CA ASN A 473 4.30 20.88 -25.38
C ASN A 473 5.66 21.49 -25.08
N LYS A 474 6.39 21.91 -26.14
CA LYS A 474 7.77 22.44 -26.05
C LYS A 474 7.87 23.71 -25.22
N GLU A 475 6.87 24.60 -25.32
CA GLU A 475 6.83 25.87 -24.58
C GLU A 475 6.68 25.61 -23.08
N ILE A 476 5.72 24.75 -22.68
CA ILE A 476 5.49 24.39 -21.28
C ILE A 476 6.72 23.68 -20.70
N SER A 477 7.23 22.67 -21.41
CA SER A 477 8.44 21.95 -20.98
C SER A 477 9.63 22.90 -20.87
N GLY A 478 9.83 23.78 -21.85
CA GLY A 478 10.90 24.77 -21.84
C GLY A 478 10.81 25.74 -20.67
N MET A 479 9.62 26.20 -20.30
CA MET A 479 9.43 27.07 -19.13
C MET A 479 9.76 26.34 -17.82
N VAL A 480 9.34 25.07 -17.67
CA VAL A 480 9.67 24.27 -16.48
C VAL A 480 11.19 24.14 -16.31
N ASP A 481 11.91 23.88 -17.43
CA ASP A 481 13.37 23.76 -17.43
C ASP A 481 14.06 25.14 -17.20
N ALA A 482 13.56 26.18 -17.85
CA ALA A 482 14.09 27.53 -17.71
C ALA A 482 13.98 28.08 -16.28
N PHE A 483 12.87 27.82 -15.61
CA PHE A 483 12.63 28.27 -14.23
C PHE A 483 13.37 27.43 -13.18
N GLY A 484 13.87 26.24 -13.55
CA GLY A 484 14.52 25.32 -12.61
C GLY A 484 13.53 24.54 -11.76
N LEU A 485 12.35 24.24 -12.30
CA LEU A 485 11.30 23.47 -11.59
C LEU A 485 11.56 21.96 -11.69
N GLU A 486 11.25 21.21 -10.65
CA GLU A 486 11.36 19.75 -10.62
C GLU A 486 10.02 19.07 -10.80
N ILE A 487 10.05 17.87 -11.38
CA ILE A 487 8.87 17.02 -11.47
C ILE A 487 9.08 15.80 -10.61
N LYS A 488 8.26 15.64 -9.58
CA LYS A 488 8.25 14.46 -8.69
C LYS A 488 6.82 13.97 -8.55
N ASP A 489 6.64 12.65 -8.64
CA ASP A 489 5.34 11.97 -8.46
C ASP A 489 4.18 12.57 -9.27
N GLY A 490 4.48 13.00 -10.51
CA GLY A 490 3.49 13.58 -11.41
C GLY A 490 3.04 15.01 -11.07
N LYS A 491 3.80 15.71 -10.22
CA LYS A 491 3.57 17.12 -9.85
C LYS A 491 4.82 17.95 -10.08
N ILE A 492 4.63 19.25 -10.37
CA ILE A 492 5.73 20.21 -10.37
C ILE A 492 5.99 20.64 -8.93
N ILE A 493 7.24 20.53 -8.51
CA ILE A 493 7.73 20.93 -7.18
C ILE A 493 8.66 22.12 -7.34
N ILE A 494 8.48 23.10 -6.48
CA ILE A 494 9.31 24.30 -6.42
C ILE A 494 10.31 24.15 -5.29
N ASP A 495 11.56 23.86 -5.68
CA ASP A 495 12.71 23.91 -4.77
C ASP A 495 13.39 25.29 -4.93
N GLU A 496 13.28 26.14 -3.92
CA GLU A 496 13.84 27.49 -3.99
C GLU A 496 15.36 27.53 -4.20
N ALA A 497 16.06 26.49 -3.81
CA ALA A 497 17.50 26.38 -4.06
C ALA A 497 17.83 26.15 -5.54
N LYS A 498 16.87 25.63 -6.32
CA LYS A 498 17.02 25.31 -7.75
C LYS A 498 16.36 26.32 -8.68
N LEU A 499 15.49 27.20 -8.12
CA LEU A 499 14.92 28.30 -8.90
C LEU A 499 16.02 29.19 -9.45
N ARG A 500 15.89 29.53 -10.71
CA ARG A 500 16.94 30.31 -11.44
C ARG A 500 16.72 31.82 -11.42
N TYR A 501 15.47 32.24 -11.22
CA TYR A 501 15.09 33.66 -11.29
C TYR A 501 14.30 34.08 -10.06
N GLY A 502 14.57 35.29 -9.59
CA GLY A 502 13.82 35.96 -8.53
C GLY A 502 12.55 36.62 -9.03
N LYS A 503 12.42 36.86 -10.34
CA LYS A 503 11.21 37.38 -10.97
C LYS A 503 10.98 36.72 -12.32
N ILE A 504 9.72 36.37 -12.58
CA ILE A 504 9.22 35.89 -13.87
C ILE A 504 8.28 36.97 -14.39
N ILE A 505 8.64 37.64 -15.45
CA ILE A 505 7.96 38.82 -15.97
C ILE A 505 7.29 38.46 -17.29
N ILE A 506 5.95 38.42 -17.29
CA ILE A 506 5.17 38.21 -18.51
C ILE A 506 5.15 39.52 -19.29
N THR A 507 5.66 39.47 -20.52
CA THR A 507 5.79 40.65 -21.40
C THR A 507 5.04 40.33 -22.69
N SER A 508 3.84 40.85 -22.82
CA SER A 508 2.93 40.66 -23.96
C SER A 508 2.42 41.99 -24.46
N ASP A 509 2.05 42.03 -25.72
CA ASP A 509 1.47 43.22 -26.35
C ASP A 509 0.22 43.72 -25.64
N ALA A 510 -0.13 44.99 -25.80
CA ALA A 510 -1.31 45.59 -25.18
C ALA A 510 -2.61 45.25 -25.94
N ASP A 511 -2.54 44.44 -26.99
CA ASP A 511 -3.66 44.00 -27.82
C ASP A 511 -4.41 42.78 -27.24
N VAL A 512 -5.44 42.31 -27.96
CA VAL A 512 -6.28 41.16 -27.58
C VAL A 512 -5.48 39.85 -27.58
N ASP A 513 -4.55 39.67 -28.52
CA ASP A 513 -3.72 38.47 -28.65
C ASP A 513 -2.71 38.37 -27.50
N GLY A 514 -2.01 39.47 -27.20
CA GLY A 514 -1.09 39.54 -26.06
C GLY A 514 -1.82 39.31 -24.72
N SER A 515 -3.04 39.84 -24.57
CA SER A 515 -3.88 39.55 -23.39
C SER A 515 -4.25 38.07 -23.29
N HIS A 516 -4.53 37.38 -24.42
CA HIS A 516 -4.80 35.96 -24.46
C HIS A 516 -3.56 35.13 -24.08
N ILE A 517 -2.39 35.45 -24.57
CA ILE A 517 -1.13 34.81 -24.21
C ILE A 517 -0.85 34.94 -22.71
N ARG A 518 -1.06 36.14 -22.16
CA ARG A 518 -0.92 36.39 -20.72
C ARG A 518 -1.81 35.49 -19.90
N ILE A 519 -3.07 35.34 -20.27
CA ILE A 519 -4.03 34.49 -19.58
C ILE A 519 -3.65 32.99 -19.70
N LEU A 520 -3.14 32.53 -20.83
CA LEU A 520 -2.69 31.14 -21.00
C LEU A 520 -1.47 30.85 -20.13
N LEU A 521 -0.52 31.77 -20.01
CA LEU A 521 0.64 31.65 -19.12
C LEU A 521 0.21 31.64 -17.65
N LEU A 522 -0.70 32.53 -17.27
CA LEU A 522 -1.26 32.55 -15.90
C LEU A 522 -2.05 31.28 -15.59
N THR A 523 -2.74 30.70 -16.56
CA THR A 523 -3.43 29.40 -16.44
C THR A 523 -2.43 28.26 -16.13
N PHE A 524 -1.29 28.24 -16.83
CA PHE A 524 -0.22 27.28 -16.56
C PHE A 524 0.36 27.46 -15.17
N LEU A 525 0.72 28.68 -14.80
CA LEU A 525 1.30 28.98 -13.48
C LEU A 525 0.31 28.67 -12.36
N TRP A 526 -0.95 29.06 -12.51
CA TRP A 526 -1.98 28.77 -11.53
C TRP A 526 -2.25 27.26 -11.36
N LYS A 527 -2.35 26.52 -12.45
CA LYS A 527 -2.73 25.09 -12.39
C LYS A 527 -1.59 24.21 -11.89
N PHE A 528 -0.36 24.44 -12.34
CA PHE A 528 0.76 23.54 -12.10
C PHE A 528 1.85 24.11 -11.19
N CYS A 529 1.91 25.43 -11.01
CA CYS A 529 2.94 26.11 -10.24
C CYS A 529 2.37 27.23 -9.35
N PRO A 530 1.26 27.02 -8.62
CA PRO A 530 0.59 28.09 -7.87
C PRO A 530 1.52 28.76 -6.84
N GLU A 531 2.48 28.04 -6.30
CA GLU A 531 3.44 28.59 -5.35
C GLU A 531 4.32 29.70 -5.94
N LEU A 532 4.58 29.71 -7.26
CA LEU A 532 5.30 30.83 -7.88
C LEU A 532 4.52 32.13 -7.77
N ILE A 533 3.19 32.06 -7.84
CA ILE A 533 2.31 33.23 -7.69
C ILE A 533 2.24 33.62 -6.21
N THR A 534 1.92 32.66 -5.33
CA THR A 534 1.72 32.94 -3.90
C THR A 534 2.98 33.42 -3.18
N LYS A 535 4.15 32.97 -3.65
CA LYS A 535 5.47 33.43 -3.15
C LYS A 535 5.96 34.72 -3.82
N GLY A 536 5.17 35.29 -4.74
CA GLY A 536 5.42 36.61 -5.33
C GLY A 536 6.50 36.69 -6.41
N TYR A 537 6.77 35.56 -7.11
CA TYR A 537 7.76 35.52 -8.18
C TYR A 537 7.22 36.00 -9.55
N VAL A 538 5.88 36.10 -9.72
CA VAL A 538 5.25 36.37 -11.02
C VAL A 538 4.85 37.83 -11.17
N TYR A 539 5.20 38.44 -12.29
CA TYR A 539 4.89 39.82 -12.61
C TYR A 539 4.37 39.94 -14.04
N ALA A 540 3.64 41.00 -14.33
CA ALA A 540 3.29 41.43 -15.69
C ALA A 540 3.97 42.78 -15.97
N ALA A 541 4.64 42.90 -17.12
CA ALA A 541 5.13 44.16 -17.60
C ALA A 541 3.98 45.04 -18.09
N VAL A 542 4.08 46.34 -17.85
CA VAL A 542 3.14 47.34 -18.34
C VAL A 542 3.93 48.30 -19.24
N PRO A 543 3.99 48.02 -20.56
CA PRO A 543 4.67 48.93 -21.50
C PRO A 543 3.94 50.26 -21.56
N PRO A 544 4.66 51.36 -21.90
CA PRO A 544 4.03 52.68 -22.08
C PRO A 544 3.09 52.66 -23.29
N LEU A 545 1.96 53.35 -23.20
CA LEU A 545 0.99 53.46 -24.29
C LEU A 545 1.33 54.57 -25.29
N TYR A 546 2.04 55.62 -24.84
CA TYR A 546 2.31 56.79 -25.66
C TYR A 546 3.79 57.20 -25.63
N LYS A 547 4.30 57.56 -26.82
CA LYS A 547 5.59 58.20 -27.01
C LYS A 547 5.35 59.67 -27.39
N ILE A 548 5.92 60.58 -26.63
CA ILE A 548 5.89 62.02 -26.89
C ILE A 548 7.26 62.45 -27.37
N THR A 549 7.32 63.07 -28.55
CA THR A 549 8.53 63.67 -29.07
C THR A 549 8.38 65.19 -29.09
N GLN A 550 9.23 65.87 -28.32
CA GLN A 550 9.23 67.34 -28.24
C GLN A 550 10.64 67.88 -28.52
N GLY A 551 10.89 68.22 -29.79
CA GLY A 551 12.23 68.52 -30.22
C GLY A 551 13.16 67.33 -30.14
N THR A 552 14.21 67.41 -29.37
CA THR A 552 15.15 66.30 -29.11
C THR A 552 14.77 65.44 -27.89
N LYS A 553 13.75 65.87 -27.16
CA LYS A 553 13.30 65.11 -25.94
C LYS A 553 12.21 64.10 -26.28
N ILE A 554 12.44 62.87 -25.91
CA ILE A 554 11.47 61.78 -25.96
C ILE A 554 11.00 61.50 -24.56
N MET A 555 9.69 61.36 -24.36
CA MET A 555 9.05 60.99 -23.12
C MET A 555 8.04 59.88 -23.37
N TYR A 556 7.91 58.95 -22.42
CA TYR A 556 6.98 57.85 -22.52
C TYR A 556 5.93 57.96 -21.43
N LEU A 557 4.66 57.85 -21.82
CA LEU A 557 3.52 57.95 -20.91
C LEU A 557 2.80 56.59 -20.82
N LYS A 558 2.49 56.21 -19.60
CA LYS A 558 1.99 54.85 -19.31
C LYS A 558 0.53 54.61 -19.70
N ASP A 559 -0.31 55.64 -19.67
CA ASP A 559 -1.76 55.54 -19.85
C ASP A 559 -2.37 56.89 -20.30
N ASP A 560 -3.70 56.87 -20.61
CA ASP A 560 -4.47 58.03 -21.02
C ASP A 560 -4.47 59.14 -19.97
N LYS A 561 -4.47 58.78 -18.68
CA LYS A 561 -4.44 59.76 -17.56
C LYS A 561 -3.12 60.55 -17.58
N ALA A 562 -2.01 59.83 -17.83
CA ALA A 562 -0.71 60.46 -17.93
C ALA A 562 -0.63 61.39 -19.17
N LEU A 563 -1.29 60.99 -20.28
CA LEU A 563 -1.40 61.83 -21.48
C LEU A 563 -2.24 63.09 -21.23
N GLU A 564 -3.37 62.97 -20.57
CA GLU A 564 -4.20 64.13 -20.19
C GLU A 564 -3.47 65.09 -19.23
N ALA A 565 -2.78 64.53 -18.25
CA ALA A 565 -1.99 65.33 -17.32
C ALA A 565 -0.86 66.06 -18.08
N PHE A 566 -0.17 65.39 -19.01
CA PHE A 566 0.85 65.99 -19.86
C PHE A 566 0.25 67.11 -20.71
N ARG A 567 -0.90 66.88 -21.35
CA ARG A 567 -1.60 67.92 -22.17
C ARG A 567 -1.95 69.15 -21.40
N LYS A 568 -2.40 68.98 -20.13
CA LYS A 568 -2.74 70.13 -19.25
C LYS A 568 -1.54 70.93 -18.79
N SER A 569 -0.39 70.28 -18.65
CA SER A 569 0.84 70.91 -18.14
C SER A 569 1.79 71.42 -19.22
N ASN A 570 1.59 71.07 -20.51
CA ASN A 570 2.55 71.33 -21.56
C ASN A 570 1.90 71.96 -22.81
N PRO A 571 1.86 73.29 -22.93
CA PRO A 571 1.24 73.98 -24.06
C PRO A 571 2.09 74.01 -25.35
N LYS A 572 3.30 73.45 -25.33
CA LYS A 572 4.22 73.44 -26.50
C LYS A 572 3.85 72.36 -27.50
N LYS A 573 4.14 72.60 -28.78
CA LYS A 573 3.92 71.63 -29.86
C LYS A 573 4.77 70.35 -29.64
N TYR A 574 4.17 69.19 -29.79
CA TYR A 574 4.80 67.89 -29.68
C TYR A 574 4.20 66.91 -30.70
N GLU A 575 4.96 65.85 -31.01
CA GLU A 575 4.45 64.70 -31.78
C GLU A 575 4.02 63.61 -30.81
N LEU A 576 2.85 63.05 -31.06
CA LEU A 576 2.27 61.95 -30.27
C LEU A 576 2.30 60.67 -31.10
N GLY A 577 3.07 59.69 -30.64
CA GLY A 577 3.03 58.32 -31.14
C GLY A 577 2.28 57.41 -30.17
N ARG A 578 1.40 56.54 -30.65
CA ARG A 578 0.80 55.45 -29.86
C ARG A 578 1.63 54.18 -30.06
N MET A 579 2.08 53.57 -28.96
CA MET A 579 2.81 52.30 -29.03
C MET A 579 1.83 51.17 -29.15
N LYS A 580 1.88 50.40 -30.23
CA LYS A 580 0.88 49.36 -30.53
C LYS A 580 1.29 47.97 -30.05
N GLY A 581 2.57 47.61 -30.18
CA GLY A 581 3.08 46.31 -29.78
C GLY A 581 4.57 46.33 -29.46
N LEU A 582 5.03 45.38 -28.68
CA LEU A 582 6.44 45.20 -28.28
C LEU A 582 7.33 44.83 -29.48
N GLY A 583 6.78 44.18 -30.48
CA GLY A 583 7.49 43.82 -31.72
C GLY A 583 7.80 45.00 -32.63
N GLU A 584 7.16 46.17 -32.44
CA GLU A 584 7.36 47.40 -33.16
C GLU A 584 8.37 48.34 -32.47
N MET A 585 8.76 48.02 -31.22
CA MET A 585 9.72 48.80 -30.44
C MET A 585 11.15 48.53 -30.91
N ASP A 586 11.94 49.61 -30.99
CA ASP A 586 13.39 49.48 -31.15
C ASP A 586 14.10 49.11 -29.82
N ALA A 587 15.43 48.87 -29.85
CA ALA A 587 16.14 48.42 -28.68
C ALA A 587 16.19 49.48 -27.55
N ASP A 588 16.23 50.77 -27.89
CA ASP A 588 16.26 51.85 -26.91
C ASP A 588 14.89 52.02 -26.24
N GLU A 589 13.82 51.84 -27.01
CA GLU A 589 12.44 51.82 -26.48
C GLU A 589 12.17 50.59 -25.58
N MET A 590 12.68 49.42 -25.98
CA MET A 590 12.57 48.22 -25.19
C MET A 590 13.36 48.28 -23.88
N GLU A 591 14.48 49.01 -23.83
CA GLU A 591 15.25 49.23 -22.62
C GLU A 591 14.39 49.87 -21.52
N ILE A 592 13.45 50.76 -21.87
CA ILE A 592 12.55 51.43 -20.90
C ILE A 592 11.65 50.42 -20.23
N VAL A 593 11.21 49.36 -20.94
CA VAL A 593 10.37 48.27 -20.41
C VAL A 593 11.20 47.32 -19.55
N MET A 594 12.49 47.24 -19.79
CA MET A 594 13.35 46.26 -19.11
C MET A 594 14.14 46.86 -17.95
N ASN A 595 14.53 48.12 -18.02
CA ASN A 595 15.36 48.76 -17.01
C ASN A 595 14.58 48.91 -15.68
N PRO A 596 15.09 48.38 -14.56
CA PRO A 596 14.45 48.46 -13.25
C PRO A 596 14.08 49.87 -12.78
N GLU A 597 14.80 50.90 -13.25
CA GLU A 597 14.57 52.30 -12.84
C GLU A 597 13.41 52.97 -13.61
N THR A 598 13.16 52.56 -14.85
CA THR A 598 12.18 53.20 -15.74
C THR A 598 10.92 52.38 -15.97
N ARG A 599 11.01 51.05 -15.85
CA ARG A 599 9.91 50.11 -16.14
C ARG A 599 8.77 50.19 -15.15
N THR A 600 7.58 49.86 -15.61
CA THR A 600 6.44 49.57 -14.77
C THR A 600 6.13 48.09 -14.84
N ILE A 601 6.17 47.38 -13.71
CA ILE A 601 5.71 45.99 -13.58
C ILE A 601 4.67 45.87 -12.49
N LYS A 602 3.70 44.98 -12.68
CA LYS A 602 2.65 44.69 -11.71
C LYS A 602 2.81 43.26 -11.19
N GLN A 603 2.96 43.09 -9.89
CA GLN A 603 2.99 41.78 -9.29
C GLN A 603 1.62 41.09 -9.43
N ILE A 604 1.64 39.81 -9.80
CA ILE A 604 0.44 39.00 -9.86
C ILE A 604 0.24 38.37 -8.49
N THR A 605 -0.92 38.61 -7.88
CA THR A 605 -1.32 38.09 -6.57
C THR A 605 -2.54 37.20 -6.71
N MET A 606 -2.75 36.33 -5.73
CA MET A 606 -3.88 35.43 -5.65
C MET A 606 -4.48 35.56 -4.23
N GLU A 607 -5.38 36.51 -4.09
CA GLU A 607 -5.96 36.88 -2.77
C GLU A 607 -7.10 35.93 -2.36
N ASP A 608 -7.88 35.41 -3.31
CA ASP A 608 -8.98 34.48 -3.10
C ASP A 608 -8.87 33.28 -4.05
N ALA A 609 -8.35 32.18 -3.55
CA ALA A 609 -8.09 30.98 -4.36
C ALA A 609 -9.38 30.35 -4.92
N GLU A 610 -10.51 30.47 -4.22
CA GLU A 610 -11.80 29.91 -4.67
C GLU A 610 -12.39 30.75 -5.82
N SER A 611 -12.37 32.06 -5.70
CA SER A 611 -12.82 32.97 -6.75
C SER A 611 -11.94 32.88 -7.99
N VAL A 612 -10.62 32.81 -7.82
CA VAL A 612 -9.65 32.62 -8.90
C VAL A 612 -9.92 31.29 -9.62
N SER A 613 -10.15 30.20 -8.87
CA SER A 613 -10.45 28.88 -9.44
C SER A 613 -11.74 28.92 -10.27
N LYS A 614 -12.81 29.49 -9.75
CA LYS A 614 -14.10 29.65 -10.47
C LYS A 614 -13.91 30.44 -11.76
N THR A 615 -13.13 31.52 -11.72
CA THR A 615 -12.86 32.38 -12.88
C THR A 615 -12.09 31.63 -13.96
N PHE A 616 -10.99 30.94 -13.62
CA PHE A 616 -10.23 30.16 -14.59
C PHE A 616 -11.07 29.03 -15.19
N MET A 617 -11.83 28.29 -14.37
CA MET A 617 -12.68 27.19 -14.85
C MET A 617 -13.79 27.70 -15.76
N SER A 618 -14.39 28.86 -15.45
CA SER A 618 -15.43 29.46 -16.28
C SER A 618 -14.90 29.97 -17.62
N LEU A 619 -13.75 30.67 -17.63
CA LEU A 619 -13.22 31.35 -18.80
C LEU A 619 -12.37 30.43 -19.70
N MET A 620 -11.57 29.55 -19.12
CA MET A 620 -10.57 28.73 -19.82
C MET A 620 -10.94 27.24 -19.88
N GLY A 621 -11.97 26.81 -19.16
CA GLY A 621 -12.48 25.44 -19.14
C GLY A 621 -13.14 25.00 -20.46
N GLU A 622 -13.58 23.73 -20.52
CA GLU A 622 -14.21 23.15 -21.74
C GLU A 622 -15.64 23.64 -21.97
N ALA A 623 -16.38 23.91 -20.89
CA ALA A 623 -17.78 24.33 -20.97
C ALA A 623 -17.92 25.71 -21.59
N VAL A 624 -18.79 25.83 -22.61
CA VAL A 624 -19.01 27.08 -23.36
C VAL A 624 -20.01 28.00 -22.64
N ASP A 625 -21.04 27.42 -22.03
CA ASP A 625 -22.16 28.19 -21.45
C ASP A 625 -21.73 29.08 -20.27
N PRO A 626 -20.89 28.64 -19.34
CA PRO A 626 -20.38 29.52 -18.26
C PRO A 626 -19.62 30.72 -18.80
N ARG A 627 -18.87 30.53 -19.90
CA ARG A 627 -18.12 31.60 -20.56
C ARG A 627 -19.04 32.62 -21.24
N LYS A 628 -20.07 32.14 -21.94
CA LYS A 628 -21.08 33.02 -22.57
C LYS A 628 -21.80 33.84 -21.48
N LYS A 629 -22.20 33.21 -20.40
CA LYS A 629 -22.85 33.88 -19.27
C LYS A 629 -21.96 34.96 -18.67
N PHE A 630 -20.71 34.63 -18.40
CA PHE A 630 -19.72 35.59 -17.84
C PHE A 630 -19.53 36.78 -18.78
N ILE A 631 -19.40 36.56 -20.09
CA ILE A 631 -19.26 37.64 -21.07
C ILE A 631 -20.50 38.54 -21.08
N ALA A 632 -21.71 37.95 -21.09
CA ALA A 632 -22.95 38.71 -21.07
C ALA A 632 -23.10 39.58 -19.82
N GLU A 633 -22.77 39.04 -18.65
CA GLU A 633 -22.87 39.73 -17.36
C GLU A 633 -21.79 40.83 -17.16
N ASN A 634 -20.65 40.72 -17.86
CA ASN A 634 -19.52 41.65 -17.70
C ASN A 634 -19.18 42.48 -18.94
N SER A 635 -20.01 42.41 -20.01
CA SER A 635 -19.77 43.12 -21.29
C SER A 635 -19.64 44.64 -21.11
N TRP A 636 -20.30 45.21 -20.12
CA TRP A 636 -20.23 46.64 -19.82
C TRP A 636 -18.86 47.09 -19.28
N ARG A 637 -18.01 46.14 -18.87
CA ARG A 637 -16.62 46.40 -18.42
C ARG A 637 -15.60 46.39 -19.57
N ALA A 638 -16.02 45.88 -20.71
CA ALA A 638 -15.13 45.76 -21.87
C ALA A 638 -14.93 47.12 -22.49
N ASN A 639 -13.68 47.61 -22.54
CA ASN A 639 -13.27 48.75 -23.36
C ASN A 639 -13.09 48.20 -24.76
N ILE A 640 -14.12 48.27 -25.58
CA ILE A 640 -14.10 47.84 -26.98
C ILE A 640 -13.73 49.07 -27.78
N ASP A 641 -12.48 49.13 -28.28
CA ASP A 641 -12.10 50.04 -29.37
C ASP A 641 -12.82 49.53 -30.63
N VAL A 642 -13.91 50.20 -31.00
CA VAL A 642 -14.64 50.00 -32.27
C VAL A 642 -13.96 50.85 -33.34
#